data_63ae69634b448552a6a9d973272b0d7e
#
_entry.id   63ae69634b448552a6a9d973272b0d7e
#
_cell.length_a   1.000
_cell.length_b   1.000
_cell.length_c   1.000
_cell.angle_alpha   90.00
_cell.angle_beta   90.00
_cell.angle_gamma   90.00
#
_symmetry.space_group_name_H-M   'P 1'
#
loop_
_entity.id
_entity.type
_entity.pdbx_description
1 polymer ?
#
loop_
_entity_poly.entity_id
_entity_poly.type
_entity_poly.pdbx_seq_one_letter_code
_entity_poly.pdbx_strand_id
1 'polypeptide(L)'
;MTEFADLELSLHRRDGSNYSAEMRFTQPNSDADVRLGTGDPINVTFDLPSLQAMIVDPSEYGKALAESLFSDPNILSGFTQARTSAQSLQATLRVRLLIGPSAPELNTIYWEALNDLQNKTPLFTGENILISRYLSSSDWRPVKLRPKGNLKAVSAAANPSNLQEYKLATVDVAGELARAKESLGAIPTVELGTTTKCTLNNLLAALRSGVDILYLAAHGTVVNGEPRIWLEDDDGKAAITSADDLVNRIRELEQQPRLIVLASCQSAGKGAGNALQALGPKLAQAGIPAVIAMQGNISMESIKKFMPVFFTEIQKDGQIDRSIAVARGTIRDAQDYWMPVLFMRLKSGKIWYVPGVGDEGEEFEKWKAITTSVQTKQLTPILGAGMYEPILGPWRDWAIYMADMYNFPLSAFYRESIPQVAQYLLINQDLNTLFSVTMDYFRKTAQSRFSDGMSKELLAPDADLQAVMTYAGEKLRKSDPNEQHQVLASLKLPIYITTNADNLMEDALVAAGVEPQMEICPWSDRFYTQSIFDGGNYNPTPQKPLVYHLFGHLSVPDSMVLTEDDYFDFLRGVTSNKDLIPPRVRSALTNASTMFLGFQLDDWPFRIFFHSMMNPETLKMRARYSHIGVQVELDETRNISAKRARKYLEKYFDTSEVTIFWGSSSDFLTELNNRIKPAA
;
A
#
# COMPACT_ATOMS: atom_id res chain seq x y z
N MET A 1 16.34 5.44 -12.83
CA MET A 1 14.86 5.28 -13.04
C MET A 1 14.34 6.41 -13.91
N THR A 2 13.32 6.12 -14.71
CA THR A 2 12.63 7.14 -15.51
C THR A 2 11.92 8.12 -14.58
N GLU A 3 12.17 9.41 -14.73
CA GLU A 3 11.43 10.44 -14.01
C GLU A 3 10.10 10.71 -14.72
N PHE A 4 9.07 11.08 -13.94
CA PHE A 4 7.74 11.37 -14.47
C PHE A 4 7.39 12.85 -14.25
N ALA A 5 6.84 13.48 -15.27
CA ALA A 5 6.14 14.76 -15.18
C ALA A 5 4.63 14.47 -15.32
N ASP A 6 3.82 14.99 -14.43
CA ASP A 6 2.38 14.75 -14.44
C ASP A 6 1.62 15.90 -15.11
N LEU A 7 0.74 15.58 -16.04
CA LEU A 7 -0.25 16.48 -16.61
C LEU A 7 -1.65 15.96 -16.23
N GLU A 8 -2.31 16.63 -15.31
CA GLU A 8 -3.71 16.40 -15.02
C GLU A 8 -4.57 17.20 -16.00
N LEU A 9 -5.43 16.50 -16.74
CA LEU A 9 -6.45 17.08 -17.61
C LEU A 9 -7.82 16.77 -17.03
N SER A 10 -8.51 17.79 -16.51
CA SER A 10 -9.84 17.67 -15.91
C SER A 10 -10.90 18.20 -16.86
N LEU A 11 -11.96 17.42 -17.08
CA LEU A 11 -13.08 17.78 -17.95
C LEU A 11 -14.39 17.79 -17.14
N HIS A 12 -15.13 18.90 -17.22
CA HIS A 12 -16.40 19.09 -16.53
C HIS A 12 -17.46 19.60 -17.52
N ARG A 13 -18.71 19.17 -17.38
CA ARG A 13 -19.80 19.70 -18.21
C ARG A 13 -20.05 21.17 -17.90
N ARG A 14 -20.18 21.98 -18.94
CA ARG A 14 -20.60 23.35 -18.82
C ARG A 14 -22.07 23.51 -19.24
N ASP A 15 -22.38 23.24 -20.51
CA ASP A 15 -23.72 23.23 -21.04
C ASP A 15 -23.79 22.35 -22.31
N GLY A 16 -24.91 21.68 -22.55
CA GLY A 16 -25.11 20.83 -23.73
C GLY A 16 -23.94 19.88 -24.02
N SER A 17 -23.31 20.09 -25.19
CA SER A 17 -22.10 19.35 -25.63
C SER A 17 -20.80 20.11 -25.36
N ASN A 18 -20.83 21.22 -24.59
CA ASN A 18 -19.67 22.01 -24.23
C ASN A 18 -19.17 21.59 -22.85
N TYR A 19 -17.85 21.48 -22.75
CA TYR A 19 -17.15 21.08 -21.51
C TYR A 19 -16.09 22.14 -21.20
N SER A 20 -15.86 22.36 -19.92
CA SER A 20 -14.71 23.12 -19.43
C SER A 20 -13.55 22.17 -19.20
N ALA A 21 -12.36 22.57 -19.67
CA ALA A 21 -11.13 21.85 -19.43
C ALA A 21 -10.22 22.66 -18.50
N GLU A 22 -9.55 21.95 -17.59
CA GLU A 22 -8.49 22.50 -16.75
C GLU A 22 -7.25 21.62 -16.87
N MET A 23 -6.07 22.25 -17.00
CA MET A 23 -4.80 21.53 -17.04
C MET A 23 -3.90 21.98 -15.90
N ARG A 24 -3.36 21.01 -15.17
CA ARG A 24 -2.35 21.21 -14.14
C ARG A 24 -1.11 20.38 -14.47
N PHE A 25 0.03 21.01 -14.45
CA PHE A 25 1.30 20.38 -14.75
C PHE A 25 2.22 20.40 -13.54
N THR A 26 2.74 19.24 -13.19
CA THR A 26 3.70 19.06 -12.10
C THR A 26 5.01 18.53 -12.68
N GLN A 27 6.10 19.24 -12.46
CA GLN A 27 7.43 18.81 -12.89
C GLN A 27 7.95 17.68 -11.99
N PRO A 28 8.87 16.82 -12.49
CA PRO A 28 9.58 15.89 -11.63
C PRO A 28 10.26 16.63 -10.48
N ASN A 29 10.12 16.12 -9.28
CA ASN A 29 10.72 16.70 -8.08
C ASN A 29 10.25 18.14 -7.73
N SER A 30 9.07 18.56 -8.21
CA SER A 30 8.42 19.82 -7.85
C SER A 30 7.16 19.58 -7.01
N ASP A 31 6.93 20.46 -6.02
CA ASP A 31 5.71 20.45 -5.20
C ASP A 31 4.68 21.46 -5.73
N ALA A 32 5.06 22.24 -6.77
CA ALA A 32 4.21 23.28 -7.31
C ALA A 32 3.50 22.77 -8.58
N ASP A 33 2.19 22.73 -8.52
CA ASP A 33 1.35 22.59 -9.71
C ASP A 33 1.31 23.91 -10.47
N VAL A 34 1.60 23.84 -11.75
CA VAL A 34 1.45 24.98 -12.63
C VAL A 34 0.15 24.81 -13.42
N ARG A 35 -0.79 25.70 -13.24
CA ARG A 35 -1.98 25.75 -14.08
C ARG A 35 -1.58 26.22 -15.49
N LEU A 36 -1.84 25.38 -16.47
CA LEU A 36 -1.59 25.70 -17.90
C LEU A 36 -2.87 26.25 -18.53
N GLY A 37 -2.70 27.25 -19.43
CA GLY A 37 -3.83 27.95 -20.01
C GLY A 37 -4.32 29.07 -19.09
N THR A 38 -3.83 30.29 -19.31
CA THR A 38 -4.21 31.48 -18.54
C THR A 38 -5.41 32.16 -19.18
N GLY A 39 -6.45 32.46 -18.41
CA GLY A 39 -7.63 33.20 -18.84
C GLY A 39 -8.94 32.53 -18.46
N ASP A 40 -9.97 32.76 -19.25
CA ASP A 40 -11.31 32.18 -19.10
C ASP A 40 -11.28 30.64 -19.14
N PRO A 41 -12.30 29.97 -18.60
CA PRO A 41 -12.41 28.53 -18.67
C PRO A 41 -12.26 28.03 -20.09
N ILE A 42 -11.29 27.14 -20.33
CA ILE A 42 -11.03 26.55 -21.63
C ILE A 42 -12.27 25.74 -22.04
N ASN A 43 -12.80 25.96 -23.23
CA ASN A 43 -13.99 25.29 -23.70
C ASN A 43 -13.65 24.23 -24.75
N VAL A 44 -14.17 23.04 -24.57
CA VAL A 44 -14.05 21.94 -25.53
C VAL A 44 -15.43 21.43 -25.88
N THR A 45 -15.63 21.10 -27.14
CA THR A 45 -16.88 20.51 -27.64
C THR A 45 -16.59 19.14 -28.23
N PHE A 46 -17.39 18.14 -27.85
CA PHE A 46 -17.32 16.80 -28.43
C PHE A 46 -18.65 16.45 -29.10
N ASP A 47 -18.59 16.12 -30.39
CA ASP A 47 -19.70 15.51 -31.12
C ASP A 47 -19.66 13.98 -30.90
N LEU A 48 -20.27 13.52 -29.79
CA LEU A 48 -20.25 12.12 -29.39
C LEU A 48 -20.90 11.20 -30.46
N PRO A 49 -22.04 11.54 -31.10
CA PRO A 49 -22.60 10.75 -32.18
C PRO A 49 -21.65 10.57 -33.37
N SER A 50 -20.99 11.63 -33.80
CA SER A 50 -20.02 11.57 -34.92
C SER A 50 -18.80 10.75 -34.56
N LEU A 51 -18.24 10.90 -33.33
CA LEU A 51 -17.17 10.08 -32.86
C LEU A 51 -17.58 8.59 -32.81
N GLN A 52 -18.77 8.27 -32.30
CA GLN A 52 -19.25 6.89 -32.27
C GLN A 52 -19.39 6.27 -33.66
N ALA A 53 -19.78 7.05 -34.67
CA ALA A 53 -19.88 6.54 -36.04
C ALA A 53 -18.50 6.21 -36.65
N MET A 54 -17.42 6.80 -36.18
CA MET A 54 -16.05 6.59 -36.66
C MET A 54 -15.31 5.44 -35.99
N ILE A 55 -15.94 4.75 -35.04
CA ILE A 55 -15.29 3.71 -34.20
C ILE A 55 -14.71 2.53 -35.00
N VAL A 56 -15.17 2.33 -36.22
CA VAL A 56 -14.72 1.27 -37.12
C VAL A 56 -13.31 1.56 -37.68
N ASP A 57 -12.92 2.83 -37.71
CA ASP A 57 -11.59 3.29 -38.12
C ASP A 57 -10.91 4.05 -36.95
N PRO A 58 -10.08 3.37 -36.16
CA PRO A 58 -9.40 4.00 -35.02
C PRO A 58 -8.48 5.17 -35.39
N SER A 59 -7.96 5.20 -36.61
CA SER A 59 -7.10 6.28 -37.09
C SER A 59 -7.90 7.56 -37.31
N GLU A 60 -9.02 7.45 -38.02
CA GLU A 60 -9.93 8.61 -38.23
C GLU A 60 -10.60 9.04 -36.93
N TYR A 61 -10.98 8.07 -36.06
CA TYR A 61 -11.48 8.36 -34.73
C TYR A 61 -10.48 9.16 -33.89
N GLY A 62 -9.22 8.70 -33.83
CA GLY A 62 -8.17 9.34 -33.04
C GLY A 62 -7.82 10.74 -33.55
N LYS A 63 -7.91 10.97 -34.87
CA LYS A 63 -7.74 12.26 -35.49
C LYS A 63 -8.89 13.23 -35.15
N ALA A 64 -10.15 12.79 -35.31
CA ALA A 64 -11.33 13.59 -34.99
C ALA A 64 -11.37 13.94 -33.48
N LEU A 65 -10.98 13.00 -32.61
CA LEU A 65 -10.87 13.25 -31.20
C LEU A 65 -9.78 14.29 -30.86
N ALA A 66 -8.62 14.21 -31.54
CA ALA A 66 -7.54 15.19 -31.36
C ALA A 66 -7.95 16.59 -31.85
N GLU A 67 -8.61 16.69 -33.00
CA GLU A 67 -9.15 17.92 -33.52
C GLU A 67 -10.19 18.55 -32.57
N SER A 68 -11.04 17.74 -31.95
CA SER A 68 -12.02 18.21 -30.97
C SER A 68 -11.34 18.66 -29.66
N LEU A 69 -10.44 17.85 -29.08
CA LEU A 69 -9.78 18.18 -27.81
C LEU A 69 -8.88 19.40 -27.92
N PHE A 70 -8.10 19.49 -28.98
CA PHE A 70 -7.15 20.58 -29.23
C PHE A 70 -7.71 21.71 -30.06
N SER A 71 -9.04 21.81 -30.22
CA SER A 71 -9.70 22.91 -30.91
C SER A 71 -9.47 24.28 -30.24
N ASP A 72 -9.37 24.30 -28.92
CA ASP A 72 -8.99 25.49 -28.17
C ASP A 72 -7.45 25.64 -28.15
N PRO A 73 -6.93 26.79 -28.63
CA PRO A 73 -5.48 27.05 -28.65
C PRO A 73 -4.80 26.95 -27.28
N ASN A 74 -5.51 27.22 -26.19
CA ASN A 74 -4.95 27.15 -24.84
C ASN A 74 -4.69 25.68 -24.40
N ILE A 75 -5.56 24.74 -24.81
CA ILE A 75 -5.30 23.30 -24.55
C ILE A 75 -4.08 22.83 -25.34
N LEU A 76 -4.05 23.17 -26.65
CA LEU A 76 -2.93 22.78 -27.51
C LEU A 76 -1.62 23.36 -27.00
N SER A 77 -1.60 24.63 -26.63
CA SER A 77 -0.42 25.33 -26.10
C SER A 77 0.01 24.69 -24.75
N GLY A 78 -0.93 24.47 -23.82
CA GLY A 78 -0.65 23.89 -22.53
C GLY A 78 -0.13 22.46 -22.64
N PHE A 79 -0.74 21.62 -23.48
CA PHE A 79 -0.25 20.27 -23.73
C PHE A 79 1.15 20.26 -24.34
N THR A 80 1.39 21.16 -25.32
CA THR A 80 2.71 21.31 -25.97
C THR A 80 3.76 21.76 -24.95
N GLN A 81 3.41 22.72 -24.09
CA GLN A 81 4.30 23.19 -23.01
C GLN A 81 4.63 22.07 -22.03
N ALA A 82 3.64 21.29 -21.58
CA ALA A 82 3.87 20.16 -20.69
C ALA A 82 4.79 19.11 -21.33
N ARG A 83 4.55 18.75 -22.60
CA ARG A 83 5.36 17.82 -23.36
C ARG A 83 6.80 18.30 -23.52
N THR A 84 6.99 19.56 -23.93
CA THR A 84 8.34 20.14 -24.11
C THR A 84 9.09 20.22 -22.78
N SER A 85 8.40 20.59 -21.70
CA SER A 85 8.99 20.62 -20.36
C SER A 85 9.42 19.24 -19.91
N ALA A 86 8.58 18.22 -20.08
CA ALA A 86 8.93 16.84 -19.75
C ALA A 86 10.16 16.37 -20.56
N GLN A 87 10.19 16.63 -21.87
CA GLN A 87 11.32 16.29 -22.73
C GLN A 87 12.62 16.99 -22.33
N SER A 88 12.56 18.28 -21.97
CA SER A 88 13.74 19.04 -21.52
C SER A 88 14.31 18.53 -20.21
N LEU A 89 13.46 17.93 -19.38
CA LEU A 89 13.82 17.31 -18.10
C LEU A 89 14.16 15.81 -18.24
N GLN A 90 14.16 15.28 -19.45
CA GLN A 90 14.33 13.84 -19.73
C GLN A 90 13.35 12.95 -18.95
N ALA A 91 12.14 13.45 -18.72
CA ALA A 91 11.07 12.79 -18.00
C ALA A 91 9.99 12.26 -18.96
N THR A 92 9.35 11.17 -18.58
CA THR A 92 8.13 10.68 -19.24
C THR A 92 6.94 11.54 -18.84
N LEU A 93 6.14 12.00 -19.80
CA LEU A 93 4.91 12.73 -19.54
C LEU A 93 3.78 11.75 -19.19
N ARG A 94 3.23 11.86 -18.00
CA ARG A 94 2.08 11.09 -17.52
C ARG A 94 0.82 11.94 -17.61
N VAL A 95 -0.09 11.60 -18.51
CA VAL A 95 -1.39 12.24 -18.65
C VAL A 95 -2.39 11.54 -17.74
N ARG A 96 -2.91 12.26 -16.76
CA ARG A 96 -3.94 11.82 -15.83
C ARG A 96 -5.27 12.48 -16.22
N LEU A 97 -6.15 11.72 -16.84
CA LEU A 97 -7.45 12.21 -17.30
C LEU A 97 -8.48 12.09 -16.18
N LEU A 98 -8.97 13.23 -15.69
CA LEU A 98 -10.07 13.32 -14.75
C LEU A 98 -11.36 13.70 -15.47
N ILE A 99 -12.33 12.79 -15.49
CA ILE A 99 -13.68 13.09 -15.97
C ILE A 99 -14.54 13.40 -14.75
N GLY A 100 -14.99 14.65 -14.67
CA GLY A 100 -15.82 15.11 -13.56
C GLY A 100 -17.20 14.42 -13.52
N PRO A 101 -17.83 14.32 -12.33
CA PRO A 101 -19.15 13.71 -12.18
C PRO A 101 -20.25 14.39 -13.01
N SER A 102 -20.03 15.65 -13.41
CA SER A 102 -20.94 16.42 -14.26
C SER A 102 -20.93 15.99 -15.74
N ALA A 103 -19.92 15.20 -16.16
CA ALA A 103 -19.70 14.84 -17.56
C ALA A 103 -19.52 13.30 -17.74
N PRO A 104 -20.41 12.44 -17.19
CA PRO A 104 -20.21 10.99 -17.19
C PRO A 104 -20.18 10.38 -18.60
N GLU A 105 -20.81 11.01 -19.58
CA GLU A 105 -20.82 10.58 -20.98
C GLU A 105 -19.43 10.62 -21.63
N LEU A 106 -18.49 11.44 -21.15
CA LEU A 106 -17.12 11.48 -21.65
C LEU A 106 -16.34 10.19 -21.31
N ASN A 107 -16.84 9.35 -20.41
CA ASN A 107 -16.29 8.00 -20.18
C ASN A 107 -16.52 7.07 -21.38
N THR A 108 -17.46 7.38 -22.29
CA THR A 108 -17.69 6.61 -23.52
C THR A 108 -16.70 6.94 -24.64
N ILE A 109 -15.90 7.99 -24.48
CA ILE A 109 -14.84 8.36 -25.42
C ILE A 109 -13.65 7.41 -25.25
N TYR A 110 -13.10 6.97 -26.36
CA TYR A 110 -11.89 6.12 -26.40
C TYR A 110 -10.64 7.00 -26.42
N TRP A 111 -10.31 7.56 -25.25
CA TRP A 111 -9.18 8.50 -25.08
C TRP A 111 -7.84 7.89 -25.47
N GLU A 112 -7.69 6.60 -25.34
CA GLU A 112 -6.50 5.84 -25.69
C GLU A 112 -6.22 5.80 -27.21
N ALA A 113 -7.23 6.11 -28.01
CA ALA A 113 -7.10 6.26 -29.47
C ALA A 113 -6.62 7.65 -29.93
N LEU A 114 -6.42 8.60 -28.98
CA LEU A 114 -6.02 9.98 -29.31
C LEU A 114 -4.74 10.00 -30.14
N ASN A 115 -4.77 10.71 -31.28
CA ASN A 115 -3.61 10.88 -32.14
C ASN A 115 -2.83 12.17 -31.82
N ASP A 116 -1.53 12.12 -32.05
CA ASP A 116 -0.66 13.29 -32.08
C ASP A 116 -1.01 14.13 -33.32
N LEU A 117 -1.34 15.41 -33.12
CA LEU A 117 -1.70 16.34 -34.23
C LEU A 117 -0.54 16.53 -35.21
N GLN A 118 0.71 16.44 -34.77
CA GLN A 118 1.88 16.68 -35.62
C GLN A 118 2.22 15.47 -36.46
N ASN A 119 2.29 14.28 -35.81
CA ASN A 119 2.78 13.06 -36.44
C ASN A 119 1.65 12.16 -36.96
N LYS A 120 0.38 12.46 -36.60
CA LYS A 120 -0.81 11.67 -36.95
C LYS A 120 -0.71 10.18 -36.51
N THR A 121 0.04 9.91 -35.46
CA THR A 121 0.23 8.58 -34.87
C THR A 121 -0.44 8.49 -33.52
N PRO A 122 -0.84 7.29 -33.06
CA PRO A 122 -1.38 7.10 -31.73
C PRO A 122 -0.44 7.62 -30.63
N LEU A 123 -0.98 8.46 -29.74
CA LEU A 123 -0.18 9.20 -28.76
C LEU A 123 0.31 8.30 -27.60
N PHE A 124 -0.47 7.30 -27.22
CA PHE A 124 -0.27 6.50 -26.00
C PHE A 124 0.18 5.06 -26.25
N THR A 125 0.99 4.86 -27.28
CA THR A 125 1.56 3.53 -27.65
C THR A 125 3.06 3.44 -27.42
N GLY A 126 3.63 4.34 -26.63
CA GLY A 126 5.06 4.38 -26.30
C GLY A 126 5.31 4.87 -24.89
N GLU A 127 6.58 4.79 -24.46
CA GLU A 127 6.99 5.11 -23.08
C GLU A 127 7.15 6.60 -22.80
N ASN A 128 7.09 7.47 -23.83
CA ASN A 128 7.32 8.89 -23.65
C ASN A 128 6.09 9.66 -23.14
N ILE A 129 4.89 9.17 -23.46
CA ILE A 129 3.62 9.77 -23.02
C ILE A 129 2.69 8.64 -22.60
N LEU A 130 2.30 8.65 -21.34
CA LEU A 130 1.44 7.65 -20.72
C LEU A 130 0.05 8.23 -20.48
N ILE A 131 -0.98 7.37 -20.43
CA ILE A 131 -2.33 7.76 -20.04
C ILE A 131 -2.89 6.85 -18.95
N SER A 132 -3.55 7.48 -17.99
CA SER A 132 -4.45 6.81 -17.04
C SER A 132 -5.69 7.65 -16.82
N ARG A 133 -6.82 6.98 -16.59
CA ARG A 133 -8.05 7.65 -16.18
C ARG A 133 -8.12 7.66 -14.66
N TYR A 134 -8.29 8.83 -14.09
CA TYR A 134 -8.44 9.03 -12.66
C TYR A 134 -9.91 9.24 -12.32
N LEU A 135 -10.39 8.56 -11.30
CA LEU A 135 -11.73 8.70 -10.77
C LEU A 135 -11.64 8.97 -9.26
N SER A 136 -12.44 9.93 -8.78
CA SER A 136 -12.56 10.16 -7.35
C SER A 136 -13.09 8.90 -6.66
N SER A 137 -12.34 8.40 -5.69
CA SER A 137 -12.73 7.23 -4.89
C SER A 137 -13.44 7.67 -3.62
N SER A 138 -14.43 6.88 -3.21
CA SER A 138 -15.05 7.00 -1.88
C SER A 138 -14.23 6.32 -0.77
N ASP A 139 -13.19 5.57 -1.14
CA ASP A 139 -12.31 4.87 -0.21
C ASP A 139 -11.04 5.69 0.05
N TRP A 140 -10.87 6.11 1.29
CA TRP A 140 -9.72 6.91 1.76
C TRP A 140 -8.58 6.05 2.30
N ARG A 141 -8.74 4.71 2.33
CA ARG A 141 -7.68 3.81 2.81
C ARG A 141 -6.43 3.96 1.94
N PRO A 142 -5.25 4.14 2.54
CA PRO A 142 -4.00 4.21 1.80
C PRO A 142 -3.67 2.87 1.17
N VAL A 143 -3.09 2.91 0.01
CA VAL A 143 -2.61 1.72 -0.69
C VAL A 143 -1.26 1.33 -0.11
N LYS A 144 -1.22 0.24 0.66
CA LYS A 144 0.06 -0.32 1.13
C LYS A 144 0.73 -1.09 -0.01
N LEU A 145 1.95 -0.71 -0.35
CA LEU A 145 2.78 -1.48 -1.29
C LEU A 145 3.15 -2.84 -0.68
N ARG A 146 3.35 -3.84 -1.54
CA ARG A 146 3.84 -5.17 -1.16
C ARG A 146 5.26 -5.40 -1.63
N PRO A 147 6.06 -6.20 -0.91
CA PRO A 147 7.29 -6.73 -1.46
C PRO A 147 7.02 -7.53 -2.72
N LYS A 148 7.85 -7.35 -3.74
CA LYS A 148 7.71 -8.04 -5.04
C LYS A 148 7.61 -9.57 -4.88
N GLY A 149 8.40 -10.15 -3.97
CA GLY A 149 8.42 -11.58 -3.71
C GLY A 149 7.17 -12.15 -3.02
N ASN A 150 6.32 -11.27 -2.46
CA ASN A 150 5.12 -11.66 -1.71
C ASN A 150 3.81 -11.45 -2.49
N LEU A 151 3.91 -11.06 -3.77
CA LEU A 151 2.74 -10.91 -4.63
C LEU A 151 2.01 -12.24 -4.79
N LYS A 152 0.67 -12.19 -4.77
CA LYS A 152 -0.23 -13.33 -5.01
C LYS A 152 -1.28 -12.94 -6.03
N ALA A 153 -1.70 -13.90 -6.86
CA ALA A 153 -2.71 -13.68 -7.87
C ALA A 153 -3.86 -14.70 -7.81
N VAL A 154 -5.02 -14.29 -8.29
CA VAL A 154 -6.12 -15.16 -8.67
C VAL A 154 -6.36 -15.01 -10.15
N SER A 155 -6.39 -16.09 -10.89
CA SER A 155 -6.88 -16.16 -12.26
C SER A 155 -8.23 -16.89 -12.28
N ALA A 156 -9.26 -16.20 -12.73
CA ALA A 156 -10.63 -16.70 -12.74
C ALA A 156 -11.21 -16.61 -14.15
N ALA A 157 -11.74 -17.71 -14.66
CA ALA A 157 -12.41 -17.77 -15.95
C ALA A 157 -13.76 -18.46 -15.79
N ALA A 158 -14.85 -17.79 -16.16
CA ALA A 158 -16.22 -18.32 -16.05
C ALA A 158 -16.75 -18.78 -17.40
N ASN A 159 -17.23 -20.03 -17.46
CA ASN A 159 -17.89 -20.61 -18.64
C ASN A 159 -19.13 -21.40 -18.24
N PRO A 160 -20.23 -20.74 -17.86
CA PRO A 160 -21.48 -21.41 -17.53
C PRO A 160 -21.96 -22.35 -18.62
N SER A 161 -22.44 -23.53 -18.24
CA SER A 161 -22.85 -24.59 -19.17
C SER A 161 -24.04 -24.25 -20.05
N ASN A 162 -24.88 -23.28 -19.64
CA ASN A 162 -26.08 -22.84 -20.33
C ASN A 162 -25.96 -21.46 -21.02
N LEU A 163 -24.75 -21.03 -21.39
CA LEU A 163 -24.51 -19.75 -22.08
C LEU A 163 -25.31 -19.61 -23.39
N GLN A 164 -25.59 -20.72 -24.07
CA GLN A 164 -26.39 -20.73 -25.31
C GLN A 164 -27.81 -20.19 -25.10
N GLU A 165 -28.40 -20.40 -23.92
CA GLU A 165 -29.73 -19.83 -23.57
C GLU A 165 -29.72 -18.31 -23.60
N TYR A 166 -28.55 -17.70 -23.33
CA TYR A 166 -28.32 -16.27 -23.36
C TYR A 166 -27.72 -15.77 -24.68
N LYS A 167 -27.57 -16.64 -25.68
CA LYS A 167 -26.91 -16.35 -26.98
C LYS A 167 -25.47 -15.90 -26.84
N LEU A 168 -24.79 -16.40 -25.82
CA LEU A 168 -23.38 -16.17 -25.56
C LEU A 168 -22.55 -17.36 -26.03
N ALA A 169 -21.35 -17.07 -26.55
CA ALA A 169 -20.40 -18.10 -26.94
C ALA A 169 -19.72 -18.72 -25.71
N THR A 170 -19.17 -19.92 -25.86
CA THR A 170 -18.38 -20.57 -24.82
C THR A 170 -17.05 -19.85 -24.61
N VAL A 171 -16.58 -19.78 -23.37
CA VAL A 171 -15.24 -19.26 -23.01
C VAL A 171 -14.25 -20.42 -22.98
N ASP A 172 -13.12 -20.25 -23.63
CA ASP A 172 -11.99 -21.20 -23.53
C ASP A 172 -11.28 -21.03 -22.17
N VAL A 173 -11.87 -21.60 -21.11
CA VAL A 173 -11.36 -21.50 -19.74
C VAL A 173 -9.92 -21.97 -19.64
N ALA A 174 -9.60 -23.12 -20.21
CA ALA A 174 -8.25 -23.67 -20.13
C ALA A 174 -7.23 -22.77 -20.82
N GLY A 175 -7.56 -22.23 -21.99
CA GLY A 175 -6.71 -21.29 -22.71
C GLY A 175 -6.56 -19.95 -21.98
N GLU A 176 -7.64 -19.42 -21.35
CA GLU A 176 -7.56 -18.19 -20.56
C GLU A 176 -6.67 -18.35 -19.32
N LEU A 177 -6.87 -19.42 -18.56
CA LEU A 177 -6.07 -19.68 -17.36
C LEU A 177 -4.61 -19.98 -17.71
N ALA A 178 -4.35 -20.72 -18.80
CA ALA A 178 -2.98 -20.95 -19.27
C ALA A 178 -2.28 -19.62 -19.64
N ARG A 179 -2.95 -18.73 -20.37
CA ARG A 179 -2.44 -17.40 -20.72
C ARG A 179 -2.20 -16.53 -19.48
N ALA A 180 -3.15 -16.52 -18.54
CA ALA A 180 -2.99 -15.80 -17.27
C ALA A 180 -1.76 -16.30 -16.51
N LYS A 181 -1.60 -17.61 -16.38
CA LYS A 181 -0.48 -18.25 -15.69
C LYS A 181 0.86 -17.96 -16.36
N GLU A 182 0.93 -18.11 -17.67
CA GLU A 182 2.15 -17.74 -18.44
C GLU A 182 2.50 -16.26 -18.24
N SER A 183 1.50 -15.39 -18.29
CA SER A 183 1.66 -13.95 -18.12
C SER A 183 2.09 -13.57 -16.71
N LEU A 184 1.52 -14.16 -15.68
CA LEU A 184 1.85 -13.93 -14.26
C LEU A 184 3.20 -14.52 -13.86
N GLY A 185 3.70 -15.50 -14.63
CA GLY A 185 5.03 -16.10 -14.45
C GLY A 185 5.20 -16.73 -13.08
N ALA A 186 6.18 -16.25 -12.30
CA ALA A 186 6.52 -16.80 -10.97
C ALA A 186 5.57 -16.36 -9.84
N ILE A 187 4.59 -15.49 -10.10
CA ILE A 187 3.64 -15.06 -9.06
C ILE A 187 2.72 -16.23 -8.69
N PRO A 188 2.67 -16.65 -7.40
CA PRO A 188 1.77 -17.71 -6.95
C PRO A 188 0.32 -17.38 -7.31
N THR A 189 -0.34 -18.27 -8.06
CA THR A 189 -1.65 -18.02 -8.63
C THR A 189 -2.63 -19.13 -8.28
N VAL A 190 -3.78 -18.73 -7.72
CA VAL A 190 -4.94 -19.61 -7.53
C VAL A 190 -5.81 -19.56 -8.79
N GLU A 191 -6.19 -20.73 -9.34
CA GLU A 191 -6.98 -20.84 -10.55
C GLU A 191 -8.44 -21.22 -10.23
N LEU A 192 -9.41 -20.46 -10.83
CA LEU A 192 -10.84 -20.73 -10.73
C LEU A 192 -11.43 -20.88 -12.14
N GLY A 193 -12.28 -21.88 -12.33
CA GLY A 193 -12.96 -22.19 -13.61
C GLY A 193 -12.68 -23.59 -14.14
N THR A 194 -11.69 -24.32 -13.61
CA THR A 194 -11.41 -25.71 -13.96
C THR A 194 -11.90 -26.68 -12.87
N THR A 195 -11.02 -27.04 -11.92
CA THR A 195 -11.37 -27.91 -10.79
C THR A 195 -12.31 -27.23 -9.79
N THR A 196 -12.09 -25.96 -9.54
CA THR A 196 -12.96 -25.13 -8.69
C THR A 196 -13.76 -24.18 -9.59
N LYS A 197 -15.08 -24.23 -9.53
CA LYS A 197 -15.95 -23.38 -10.34
C LYS A 197 -15.75 -21.90 -10.04
N CYS A 198 -15.91 -21.06 -11.06
CA CYS A 198 -15.82 -19.61 -10.94
C CYS A 198 -17.15 -19.03 -10.41
N THR A 199 -17.52 -19.41 -9.18
CA THR A 199 -18.67 -18.83 -8.48
C THR A 199 -18.25 -17.55 -7.75
N LEU A 200 -19.22 -16.68 -7.43
CA LEU A 200 -18.95 -15.48 -6.64
C LEU A 200 -18.34 -15.83 -5.26
N ASN A 201 -18.86 -16.86 -4.62
CA ASN A 201 -18.36 -17.29 -3.31
C ASN A 201 -16.93 -17.81 -3.37
N ASN A 202 -16.58 -18.63 -4.36
CA ASN A 202 -15.22 -19.13 -4.55
C ASN A 202 -14.24 -18.01 -4.89
N LEU A 203 -14.69 -17.06 -5.73
CA LEU A 203 -13.90 -15.88 -6.07
C LEU A 203 -13.58 -15.05 -4.80
N LEU A 204 -14.60 -14.76 -3.99
CA LEU A 204 -14.40 -14.01 -2.74
C LEU A 204 -13.58 -14.78 -1.71
N ALA A 205 -13.76 -16.10 -1.60
CA ALA A 205 -12.95 -16.94 -0.73
C ALA A 205 -11.47 -16.91 -1.14
N ALA A 206 -11.17 -16.98 -2.44
CA ALA A 206 -9.82 -16.84 -2.95
C ALA A 206 -9.23 -15.44 -2.65
N LEU A 207 -10.01 -14.37 -2.86
CA LEU A 207 -9.57 -13.00 -2.59
C LEU A 207 -9.31 -12.72 -1.11
N ARG A 208 -10.04 -13.34 -0.19
CA ARG A 208 -9.84 -13.21 1.28
C ARG A 208 -8.48 -13.71 1.75
N SER A 209 -7.77 -14.50 0.96
CA SER A 209 -6.40 -14.92 1.27
C SER A 209 -5.33 -13.80 1.13
N GLY A 210 -5.74 -12.57 0.85
CA GLY A 210 -4.85 -11.41 0.68
C GLY A 210 -4.15 -11.43 -0.69
N VAL A 211 -4.94 -11.43 -1.76
CA VAL A 211 -4.49 -11.45 -3.16
C VAL A 211 -4.23 -10.04 -3.66
N ASP A 212 -3.15 -9.86 -4.41
CA ASP A 212 -2.74 -8.57 -4.96
C ASP A 212 -3.24 -8.34 -6.38
N ILE A 213 -3.34 -9.40 -7.19
CA ILE A 213 -3.73 -9.34 -8.59
C ILE A 213 -4.92 -10.27 -8.85
N LEU A 214 -6.01 -9.71 -9.36
CA LEU A 214 -7.14 -10.48 -9.90
C LEU A 214 -7.15 -10.38 -11.41
N TYR A 215 -7.02 -11.51 -12.09
CA TYR A 215 -7.29 -11.66 -13.52
C TYR A 215 -8.66 -12.34 -13.67
N LEU A 216 -9.64 -11.65 -14.27
CA LEU A 216 -11.00 -12.13 -14.40
C LEU A 216 -11.44 -12.14 -15.87
N ALA A 217 -11.69 -13.32 -16.42
CA ALA A 217 -12.25 -13.54 -17.74
C ALA A 217 -13.70 -14.08 -17.62
N ALA A 218 -14.67 -13.25 -17.98
CA ALA A 218 -16.09 -13.61 -17.92
C ALA A 218 -16.90 -12.79 -18.93
N HIS A 219 -18.04 -13.32 -19.36
CA HIS A 219 -19.00 -12.52 -20.12
C HIS A 219 -19.61 -11.42 -19.26
N GLY A 220 -19.88 -10.28 -19.89
CA GLY A 220 -20.56 -9.17 -19.27
C GLY A 220 -21.67 -8.60 -20.17
N THR A 221 -22.67 -7.97 -19.58
CA THR A 221 -23.73 -7.25 -20.30
C THR A 221 -24.19 -6.05 -19.50
N VAL A 222 -24.90 -5.15 -20.16
CA VAL A 222 -25.64 -4.06 -19.52
C VAL A 222 -27.14 -4.33 -19.65
N VAL A 223 -27.84 -4.47 -18.51
CA VAL A 223 -29.29 -4.66 -18.46
C VAL A 223 -29.90 -3.46 -17.75
N ASN A 224 -30.73 -2.70 -18.41
CA ASN A 224 -31.38 -1.49 -17.89
C ASN A 224 -30.34 -0.44 -17.36
N GLY A 225 -29.20 -0.30 -18.04
CA GLY A 225 -28.15 0.61 -17.65
C GLY A 225 -27.21 0.06 -16.55
N GLU A 226 -27.48 -1.13 -16.00
CA GLU A 226 -26.64 -1.77 -14.98
C GLU A 226 -25.72 -2.83 -15.59
N PRO A 227 -24.41 -2.78 -15.33
CA PRO A 227 -23.48 -3.80 -15.76
C PRO A 227 -23.65 -5.07 -14.92
N ARG A 228 -23.65 -6.21 -15.59
CA ARG A 228 -23.74 -7.53 -15.01
C ARG A 228 -22.69 -8.45 -15.59
N ILE A 229 -22.23 -9.43 -14.81
CA ILE A 229 -21.25 -10.43 -15.23
C ILE A 229 -21.81 -11.84 -15.05
N TRP A 230 -21.49 -12.73 -15.97
CA TRP A 230 -21.86 -14.13 -15.93
C TRP A 230 -20.79 -14.93 -15.20
N LEU A 231 -21.04 -15.23 -13.94
CA LEU A 231 -20.27 -16.22 -13.18
C LEU A 231 -20.98 -17.58 -13.23
N GLU A 232 -20.44 -18.57 -12.56
CA GLU A 232 -21.03 -19.89 -12.41
C GLU A 232 -21.76 -19.99 -11.06
N ASP A 233 -22.82 -20.79 -11.01
CA ASP A 233 -23.40 -21.31 -9.77
C ASP A 233 -22.71 -22.63 -9.36
N ASP A 234 -23.16 -23.23 -8.26
CA ASP A 234 -22.58 -24.48 -7.75
C ASP A 234 -22.87 -25.67 -8.69
N ASP A 235 -23.90 -25.61 -9.56
CA ASP A 235 -24.18 -26.58 -10.59
C ASP A 235 -23.42 -26.32 -11.90
N GLY A 236 -22.68 -25.21 -12.02
CA GLY A 236 -22.00 -24.79 -13.22
C GLY A 236 -22.89 -24.14 -14.27
N LYS A 237 -24.06 -23.65 -13.88
CA LYS A 237 -24.92 -22.83 -14.72
C LYS A 237 -24.65 -21.35 -14.50
N ALA A 238 -25.25 -20.50 -15.33
CA ALA A 238 -25.08 -19.07 -15.26
C ALA A 238 -25.68 -18.46 -13.99
N ALA A 239 -24.82 -17.86 -13.16
CA ALA A 239 -25.18 -16.98 -12.08
C ALA A 239 -24.91 -15.52 -12.51
N ILE A 240 -25.98 -14.80 -12.85
CA ILE A 240 -25.88 -13.42 -13.33
C ILE A 240 -25.69 -12.49 -12.11
N THR A 241 -24.48 -12.05 -11.90
CA THR A 241 -24.09 -11.20 -10.77
C THR A 241 -24.12 -9.73 -11.19
N SER A 242 -24.72 -8.86 -10.38
CA SER A 242 -24.64 -7.42 -10.63
C SER A 242 -23.24 -6.89 -10.33
N ALA A 243 -22.81 -5.89 -11.10
CA ALA A 243 -21.52 -5.26 -10.85
C ALA A 243 -21.47 -4.64 -9.43
N ASP A 244 -22.57 -4.10 -8.94
CA ASP A 244 -22.63 -3.47 -7.63
C ASP A 244 -22.48 -4.50 -6.49
N ASP A 245 -23.06 -5.70 -6.62
CA ASP A 245 -22.86 -6.76 -5.63
C ASP A 245 -21.39 -7.21 -5.59
N LEU A 246 -20.79 -7.46 -6.75
CA LEU A 246 -19.36 -7.82 -6.84
C LEU A 246 -18.46 -6.72 -6.24
N VAL A 247 -18.70 -5.46 -6.62
CA VAL A 247 -17.91 -4.31 -6.16
C VAL A 247 -18.04 -4.11 -4.65
N ASN A 248 -19.27 -4.18 -4.11
CA ASN A 248 -19.48 -4.02 -2.67
C ASN A 248 -18.80 -5.13 -1.87
N ARG A 249 -18.88 -6.38 -2.32
CA ARG A 249 -18.21 -7.50 -1.65
C ARG A 249 -16.69 -7.43 -1.73
N ILE A 250 -16.12 -6.93 -2.83
CA ILE A 250 -14.67 -6.67 -2.93
C ILE A 250 -14.28 -5.53 -1.99
N ARG A 251 -15.12 -4.49 -1.87
CA ARG A 251 -14.87 -3.36 -0.96
C ARG A 251 -14.85 -3.78 0.51
N GLU A 252 -15.64 -4.80 0.89
CA GLU A 252 -15.72 -5.35 2.24
C GLU A 252 -14.50 -6.22 2.63
N LEU A 253 -13.63 -6.57 1.66
CA LEU A 253 -12.42 -7.32 1.96
C LEU A 253 -11.47 -6.50 2.85
N GLU A 254 -10.87 -7.12 3.83
CA GLU A 254 -9.83 -6.51 4.68
C GLU A 254 -8.63 -6.05 3.83
N GLN A 255 -8.24 -6.89 2.87
CA GLN A 255 -7.20 -6.58 1.89
C GLN A 255 -7.79 -6.69 0.49
N GLN A 256 -7.90 -5.56 -0.18
CA GLN A 256 -8.38 -5.50 -1.56
C GLN A 256 -7.23 -5.81 -2.53
N PRO A 257 -7.56 -6.40 -3.72
CA PRO A 257 -6.60 -6.49 -4.81
C PRO A 257 -6.03 -5.10 -5.19
N ARG A 258 -4.76 -5.04 -5.52
CA ARG A 258 -4.10 -3.81 -5.99
C ARG A 258 -4.27 -3.59 -7.46
N LEU A 259 -4.39 -4.67 -8.21
CA LEU A 259 -4.62 -4.69 -9.64
C LEU A 259 -5.74 -5.66 -9.97
N ILE A 260 -6.76 -5.17 -10.69
CA ILE A 260 -7.79 -6.01 -11.31
C ILE A 260 -7.65 -5.89 -12.82
N VAL A 261 -7.51 -7.02 -13.50
CA VAL A 261 -7.50 -7.12 -14.96
C VAL A 261 -8.79 -7.80 -15.40
N LEU A 262 -9.65 -7.04 -16.07
CA LEU A 262 -10.91 -7.54 -16.64
C LEU A 262 -10.65 -7.93 -18.10
N ALA A 263 -10.44 -9.22 -18.33
CA ALA A 263 -10.24 -9.77 -19.66
C ALA A 263 -11.58 -10.22 -20.23
N SER A 264 -11.93 -9.75 -21.43
CA SER A 264 -13.09 -10.19 -22.18
C SER A 264 -12.64 -10.84 -23.47
N CYS A 265 -13.10 -12.07 -23.72
CA CYS A 265 -12.89 -12.71 -25.02
C CYS A 265 -13.91 -12.22 -26.04
N GLN A 266 -13.50 -12.14 -27.30
CA GLN A 266 -14.32 -11.70 -28.45
C GLN A 266 -15.60 -12.52 -28.70
N SER A 267 -15.81 -13.60 -27.95
CA SER A 267 -16.89 -14.56 -28.17
C SER A 267 -18.29 -14.06 -27.79
N ALA A 268 -18.42 -12.88 -27.19
CA ALA A 268 -19.70 -12.30 -26.84
C ALA A 268 -20.19 -11.41 -27.97
N GLY A 269 -21.41 -11.69 -28.47
CA GLY A 269 -22.06 -10.94 -29.52
C GLY A 269 -22.19 -9.44 -29.23
N LYS A 270 -22.68 -8.66 -30.18
CA LYS A 270 -22.84 -7.20 -30.09
C LYS A 270 -23.40 -6.74 -28.72
N GLY A 271 -22.61 -6.09 -27.91
CA GLY A 271 -23.02 -5.52 -26.61
C GLY A 271 -22.27 -5.98 -25.36
N ALA A 272 -21.52 -7.08 -25.39
CA ALA A 272 -20.87 -7.62 -24.18
C ALA A 272 -19.67 -6.79 -23.68
N GLY A 273 -18.94 -6.11 -24.58
CA GLY A 273 -17.78 -5.29 -24.21
C GLY A 273 -18.12 -4.11 -23.29
N ASN A 274 -19.31 -3.55 -23.42
CA ASN A 274 -19.73 -2.37 -22.66
C ASN A 274 -19.92 -2.64 -21.15
N ALA A 275 -20.22 -3.88 -20.77
CA ALA A 275 -20.43 -4.23 -19.36
C ALA A 275 -19.13 -4.22 -18.54
N LEU A 276 -18.06 -4.79 -19.07
CA LEU A 276 -16.76 -4.78 -18.40
C LEU A 276 -16.14 -3.37 -18.39
N GLN A 277 -16.41 -2.57 -19.43
CA GLN A 277 -16.04 -1.17 -19.45
C GLN A 277 -16.74 -0.38 -18.33
N ALA A 278 -18.02 -0.67 -18.04
CA ALA A 278 -18.75 -0.02 -16.97
C ALA A 278 -18.35 -0.52 -15.57
N LEU A 279 -17.88 -1.77 -15.44
CA LEU A 279 -17.38 -2.35 -14.19
C LEU A 279 -16.06 -1.73 -13.76
N GLY A 280 -15.15 -1.44 -14.70
CA GLY A 280 -13.85 -0.83 -14.41
C GLY A 280 -13.95 0.46 -13.60
N PRO A 281 -14.69 1.48 -14.04
CA PRO A 281 -14.93 2.70 -13.27
C PRO A 281 -15.53 2.45 -11.88
N LYS A 282 -16.49 1.53 -11.74
CA LYS A 282 -17.10 1.20 -10.44
C LYS A 282 -16.08 0.61 -9.46
N LEU A 283 -15.23 -0.30 -9.91
CA LEU A 283 -14.15 -0.85 -9.11
C LEU A 283 -13.13 0.24 -8.67
N ALA A 284 -12.76 1.12 -9.59
CA ALA A 284 -11.85 2.22 -9.28
C ALA A 284 -12.47 3.20 -8.26
N GLN A 285 -13.75 3.55 -8.40
CA GLN A 285 -14.50 4.36 -7.43
C GLN A 285 -14.65 3.68 -6.07
N ALA A 286 -14.73 2.35 -6.04
CA ALA A 286 -14.79 1.57 -4.80
C ALA A 286 -13.44 1.44 -4.08
N GLY A 287 -12.36 2.00 -4.64
CA GLY A 287 -11.06 2.05 -3.99
C GLY A 287 -9.97 1.15 -4.55
N ILE A 288 -10.27 0.35 -5.58
CA ILE A 288 -9.23 -0.48 -6.21
C ILE A 288 -8.14 0.43 -6.80
N PRO A 289 -6.87 0.22 -6.42
CA PRO A 289 -5.76 1.11 -6.81
C PRO A 289 -5.53 1.19 -8.32
N ALA A 290 -5.68 0.07 -9.03
CA ALA A 290 -5.56 0.01 -10.48
C ALA A 290 -6.51 -1.03 -11.08
N VAL A 291 -7.21 -0.65 -12.15
CA VAL A 291 -8.09 -1.55 -12.91
C VAL A 291 -7.78 -1.42 -14.39
N ILE A 292 -7.46 -2.54 -15.03
CA ILE A 292 -7.35 -2.64 -16.49
C ILE A 292 -8.64 -3.26 -17.01
N ALA A 293 -9.32 -2.56 -17.90
CA ALA A 293 -10.54 -3.04 -18.54
C ALA A 293 -10.43 -2.92 -20.06
N MET A 294 -11.20 -3.73 -20.78
CA MET A 294 -11.25 -3.67 -22.24
C MET A 294 -12.50 -2.88 -22.67
N GLN A 295 -12.28 -1.84 -23.47
CA GLN A 295 -13.35 -0.93 -23.94
C GLN A 295 -14.21 -1.47 -25.07
N GLY A 296 -14.02 -2.75 -25.43
CA GLY A 296 -14.76 -3.39 -26.51
C GLY A 296 -14.38 -4.87 -26.64
N ASN A 297 -14.75 -5.45 -27.76
CA ASN A 297 -14.42 -6.85 -28.07
C ASN A 297 -13.01 -6.92 -28.64
N ILE A 298 -12.00 -6.86 -27.77
CA ILE A 298 -10.60 -7.01 -28.16
C ILE A 298 -10.35 -8.40 -28.78
N SER A 299 -9.57 -8.46 -29.84
CA SER A 299 -9.28 -9.73 -30.52
C SER A 299 -8.39 -10.64 -29.66
N MET A 300 -8.56 -11.95 -29.82
CA MET A 300 -7.68 -12.93 -29.16
C MET A 300 -6.23 -12.78 -29.57
N GLU A 301 -5.95 -12.33 -30.80
CA GLU A 301 -4.60 -12.08 -31.27
C GLU A 301 -3.96 -10.90 -30.52
N SER A 302 -4.72 -9.83 -30.31
CA SER A 302 -4.25 -8.66 -29.55
C SER A 302 -4.03 -9.01 -28.08
N ILE A 303 -4.93 -9.76 -27.42
CA ILE A 303 -4.76 -10.20 -26.03
C ILE A 303 -3.52 -11.08 -25.88
N LYS A 304 -3.28 -12.04 -26.80
CA LYS A 304 -2.12 -12.92 -26.76
C LYS A 304 -0.79 -12.15 -26.87
N LYS A 305 -0.75 -11.01 -27.55
CA LYS A 305 0.43 -10.16 -27.64
C LYS A 305 0.53 -9.20 -26.45
N PHE A 306 -0.58 -8.61 -26.03
CA PHE A 306 -0.65 -7.57 -25.02
C PHE A 306 -0.35 -8.10 -23.60
N MET A 307 -1.05 -9.14 -23.14
CA MET A 307 -0.98 -9.58 -21.73
C MET A 307 0.41 -10.06 -21.29
N PRO A 308 1.12 -10.90 -22.05
CA PRO A 308 2.47 -11.32 -21.66
C PRO A 308 3.45 -10.14 -21.55
N VAL A 309 3.36 -9.18 -22.47
CA VAL A 309 4.21 -7.99 -22.42
C VAL A 309 3.85 -7.12 -21.23
N PHE A 310 2.57 -6.87 -20.98
CA PHE A 310 2.12 -6.10 -19.81
C PHE A 310 2.67 -6.69 -18.50
N PHE A 311 2.50 -7.98 -18.27
CA PHE A 311 2.97 -8.62 -17.03
C PHE A 311 4.50 -8.74 -16.98
N THR A 312 5.19 -8.92 -18.10
CA THR A 312 6.66 -8.87 -18.15
C THR A 312 7.18 -7.48 -17.78
N GLU A 313 6.55 -6.43 -18.31
CA GLU A 313 6.98 -5.05 -18.04
C GLU A 313 6.68 -4.64 -16.59
N ILE A 314 5.50 -4.98 -16.05
CA ILE A 314 5.18 -4.63 -14.67
C ILE A 314 6.07 -5.38 -13.66
N GLN A 315 6.60 -6.56 -14.01
CA GLN A 315 7.53 -7.29 -13.16
C GLN A 315 8.93 -6.66 -13.11
N LYS A 316 9.27 -5.73 -14.00
CA LYS A 316 10.57 -5.03 -13.97
C LYS A 316 10.64 -4.00 -12.84
N ASP A 317 9.62 -3.15 -12.73
CA ASP A 317 9.64 -1.97 -11.85
C ASP A 317 8.34 -1.68 -11.09
N GLY A 318 7.28 -2.48 -11.31
CA GLY A 318 5.97 -2.30 -10.71
C GLY A 318 5.13 -1.17 -11.32
N GLN A 319 5.60 -0.53 -12.38
CA GLN A 319 5.01 0.66 -12.97
C GLN A 319 3.88 0.30 -13.95
N ILE A 320 2.62 0.46 -13.53
CA ILE A 320 1.45 -0.03 -14.29
C ILE A 320 1.25 0.77 -15.58
N ASP A 321 1.28 2.09 -15.50
CA ASP A 321 1.00 2.99 -16.64
C ASP A 321 2.07 2.87 -17.75
N ARG A 322 3.34 2.71 -17.38
CA ARG A 322 4.39 2.39 -18.34
C ARG A 322 4.16 1.01 -18.95
N SER A 323 3.87 0.02 -18.13
CA SER A 323 3.69 -1.36 -18.59
C SER A 323 2.53 -1.51 -19.58
N ILE A 324 1.40 -0.81 -19.34
CA ILE A 324 0.26 -0.83 -20.28
C ILE A 324 0.59 -0.09 -21.58
N ALA A 325 1.36 0.99 -21.53
CA ALA A 325 1.77 1.73 -22.74
C ALA A 325 2.69 0.89 -23.62
N VAL A 326 3.69 0.21 -23.04
CA VAL A 326 4.59 -0.72 -23.76
C VAL A 326 3.78 -1.86 -24.37
N ALA A 327 2.90 -2.48 -23.60
CA ALA A 327 2.04 -3.57 -24.09
C ALA A 327 1.12 -3.10 -25.21
N ARG A 328 0.53 -1.91 -25.12
CA ARG A 328 -0.27 -1.31 -26.19
C ARG A 328 0.55 -1.06 -27.46
N GLY A 329 1.83 -0.71 -27.30
CA GLY A 329 2.76 -0.57 -28.40
C GLY A 329 2.96 -1.83 -29.22
N THR A 330 2.86 -3.04 -28.63
CA THR A 330 3.00 -4.32 -29.33
C THR A 330 1.82 -4.66 -30.25
N ILE A 331 0.68 -4.00 -30.04
CA ILE A 331 -0.54 -4.17 -30.82
C ILE A 331 -0.94 -2.89 -31.56
N ARG A 332 -0.04 -1.90 -31.68
CA ARG A 332 -0.32 -0.57 -32.26
C ARG A 332 -0.89 -0.61 -33.69
N ASP A 333 -0.56 -1.65 -34.44
CA ASP A 333 -1.01 -1.81 -35.84
C ASP A 333 -2.34 -2.60 -35.92
N ALA A 334 -2.86 -3.08 -34.80
CA ALA A 334 -4.16 -3.74 -34.75
C ALA A 334 -5.30 -2.70 -34.63
N GLN A 335 -6.48 -3.04 -35.16
CA GLN A 335 -7.65 -2.16 -35.11
C GLN A 335 -8.22 -1.92 -33.70
N ASP A 336 -7.78 -2.72 -32.73
CA ASP A 336 -8.25 -2.76 -31.35
C ASP A 336 -7.17 -2.34 -30.32
N TYR A 337 -6.06 -1.72 -30.77
CA TYR A 337 -4.92 -1.31 -29.91
C TYR A 337 -5.30 -0.37 -28.77
N TRP A 338 -6.34 0.39 -28.93
CA TRP A 338 -6.85 1.40 -27.99
C TRP A 338 -7.78 0.81 -26.91
N MET A 339 -8.21 -0.46 -27.05
CA MET A 339 -9.20 -1.07 -26.15
C MET A 339 -8.73 -1.28 -24.71
N PRO A 340 -7.46 -1.59 -24.42
CA PRO A 340 -7.01 -1.66 -23.03
C PRO A 340 -7.00 -0.28 -22.37
N VAL A 341 -7.81 -0.08 -21.32
CA VAL A 341 -7.91 1.17 -20.54
C VAL A 341 -7.42 0.95 -19.12
N LEU A 342 -6.70 1.93 -18.58
CA LEU A 342 -6.21 1.96 -17.21
C LEU A 342 -6.98 2.98 -16.38
N PHE A 343 -7.70 2.51 -15.36
CA PHE A 343 -8.20 3.34 -14.28
C PHE A 343 -7.22 3.23 -13.11
N MET A 344 -6.65 4.35 -12.65
CA MET A 344 -5.59 4.32 -11.65
C MET A 344 -5.71 5.50 -10.68
N ARG A 345 -5.70 5.21 -9.37
CA ARG A 345 -5.67 6.22 -8.32
C ARG A 345 -4.26 6.43 -7.71
N LEU A 346 -3.31 5.55 -8.03
CA LEU A 346 -1.94 5.65 -7.56
C LEU A 346 -1.23 6.85 -8.17
N LYS A 347 -0.56 7.67 -7.35
CA LYS A 347 0.26 8.79 -7.83
C LYS A 347 1.56 8.29 -8.46
N SER A 348 2.26 7.36 -7.82
CA SER A 348 3.48 6.76 -8.35
C SER A 348 3.23 5.81 -9.52
N GLY A 349 2.05 5.20 -9.59
CA GLY A 349 1.75 4.11 -10.52
C GLY A 349 2.40 2.77 -10.14
N LYS A 350 3.03 2.65 -8.96
CA LYS A 350 3.68 1.42 -8.48
C LYS A 350 2.72 0.57 -7.65
N ILE A 351 2.80 -0.76 -7.77
CA ILE A 351 2.03 -1.72 -6.96
C ILE A 351 2.89 -2.58 -6.03
N TRP A 352 4.21 -2.55 -6.18
CA TRP A 352 5.14 -3.30 -5.35
C TRP A 352 6.48 -2.57 -5.19
N TYR A 353 7.28 -3.01 -4.24
CA TYR A 353 8.65 -2.55 -4.02
C TYR A 353 9.61 -3.73 -3.85
N VAL A 354 10.90 -3.47 -3.97
CA VAL A 354 11.96 -4.43 -3.64
C VAL A 354 12.56 -4.05 -2.30
N PRO A 355 12.43 -4.90 -1.26
CA PRO A 355 13.02 -4.61 0.04
C PRO A 355 14.53 -4.37 -0.04
N GLY A 356 15.00 -3.36 0.67
CA GLY A 356 16.43 -3.01 0.72
C GLY A 356 17.00 -2.36 -0.53
N VAL A 357 16.17 -2.02 -1.50
CA VAL A 357 16.62 -1.32 -2.72
C VAL A 357 16.17 0.14 -2.68
N GLY A 358 17.11 1.05 -2.89
CA GLY A 358 16.90 2.49 -2.98
C GLY A 358 16.17 2.92 -4.26
N ASP A 359 15.80 4.20 -4.34
CA ASP A 359 15.09 4.75 -5.51
C ASP A 359 15.94 4.76 -6.79
N GLU A 360 17.24 4.82 -6.67
CA GLU A 360 18.18 4.79 -7.79
C GLU A 360 18.76 3.38 -8.04
N GLY A 361 18.23 2.39 -7.31
CA GLY A 361 18.64 0.98 -7.45
C GLY A 361 19.77 0.58 -6.52
N GLU A 362 20.16 1.44 -5.56
CA GLU A 362 21.19 1.11 -4.59
C GLU A 362 20.68 0.03 -3.65
N GLU A 363 21.49 -1.02 -3.49
CA GLU A 363 21.23 -2.07 -2.52
C GLU A 363 21.72 -1.68 -1.13
N PHE A 364 21.02 -2.16 -0.11
CA PHE A 364 21.42 -1.94 1.27
C PHE A 364 22.73 -2.67 1.59
N GLU A 365 23.78 -1.91 1.92
CA GLU A 365 25.16 -2.43 2.03
C GLU A 365 25.60 -2.82 3.45
N LYS A 366 24.80 -2.49 4.48
CA LYS A 366 25.24 -2.66 5.89
C LYS A 366 25.14 -4.09 6.44
N TRP A 367 24.75 -5.07 5.61
CA TRP A 367 24.54 -6.46 6.06
C TRP A 367 25.72 -7.07 6.79
N LYS A 368 26.95 -6.87 6.29
CA LYS A 368 28.17 -7.39 6.93
C LYS A 368 28.38 -6.81 8.32
N ALA A 369 28.17 -5.52 8.49
CA ALA A 369 28.32 -4.85 9.77
C ALA A 369 27.28 -5.35 10.79
N ILE A 370 26.01 -5.52 10.34
CA ILE A 370 24.92 -6.03 11.20
C ILE A 370 25.19 -7.46 11.63
N THR A 371 25.51 -8.35 10.70
CA THR A 371 25.76 -9.76 11.02
C THR A 371 26.94 -9.90 11.97
N THR A 372 27.99 -9.09 11.80
CA THR A 372 29.11 -9.03 12.76
C THR A 372 28.63 -8.54 14.13
N SER A 373 27.80 -7.50 14.20
CA SER A 373 27.26 -6.98 15.47
C SER A 373 26.37 -8.01 16.18
N VAL A 374 25.60 -8.83 15.45
CA VAL A 374 24.85 -9.95 16.01
C VAL A 374 25.79 -11.01 16.59
N GLN A 375 26.81 -11.42 15.85
CA GLN A 375 27.77 -12.43 16.28
C GLN A 375 28.53 -12.01 17.54
N THR A 376 28.92 -10.73 17.61
CA THR A 376 29.64 -10.16 18.76
C THR A 376 28.72 -9.74 19.91
N LYS A 377 27.39 -9.91 19.77
CA LYS A 377 26.37 -9.46 20.74
C LYS A 377 26.40 -7.95 21.01
N GLN A 378 26.84 -7.17 20.02
CA GLN A 378 26.92 -5.71 20.06
C GLN A 378 25.85 -5.07 19.17
N LEU A 379 24.64 -5.60 19.22
CA LEU A 379 23.47 -5.04 18.55
C LEU A 379 22.35 -4.87 19.57
N THR A 380 21.68 -3.73 19.53
CA THR A 380 20.52 -3.42 20.37
C THR A 380 19.30 -3.13 19.47
N PRO A 381 18.33 -4.06 19.39
CA PRO A 381 17.07 -3.77 18.72
C PRO A 381 16.22 -2.80 19.55
N ILE A 382 15.58 -1.88 18.85
CA ILE A 382 14.64 -0.91 19.41
C ILE A 382 13.33 -1.06 18.64
N LEU A 383 12.27 -1.47 19.36
CA LEU A 383 11.00 -1.91 18.79
C LEU A 383 9.95 -0.83 18.94
N GLY A 384 9.35 -0.44 17.82
CA GLY A 384 8.27 0.54 17.74
C GLY A 384 6.93 -0.10 17.43
N ALA A 385 5.90 0.74 17.34
CA ALA A 385 4.51 0.33 17.19
C ALA A 385 4.18 -0.50 15.96
N GLY A 386 4.96 -0.40 14.89
CA GLY A 386 4.81 -1.24 13.70
C GLY A 386 5.02 -2.74 13.94
N MET A 387 5.65 -3.10 15.05
CA MET A 387 5.76 -4.51 15.48
C MET A 387 4.40 -5.10 15.90
N TYR A 388 3.42 -4.26 16.24
CA TYR A 388 2.04 -4.67 16.52
C TYR A 388 1.20 -4.97 15.28
N GLU A 389 1.57 -4.46 14.12
CA GLU A 389 0.71 -4.52 12.92
C GLU A 389 0.15 -5.90 12.60
N PRO A 390 0.89 -7.01 12.77
CA PRO A 390 0.33 -8.35 12.53
C PRO A 390 -0.84 -8.70 13.46
N ILE A 391 -0.88 -8.16 14.68
CA ILE A 391 -1.92 -8.44 15.69
C ILE A 391 -2.99 -7.37 15.71
N LEU A 392 -2.61 -6.11 15.79
CA LEU A 392 -3.52 -4.99 16.04
C LEU A 392 -3.84 -4.16 14.80
N GLY A 393 -3.19 -4.43 13.66
CA GLY A 393 -3.27 -3.57 12.48
C GLY A 393 -2.46 -2.28 12.61
N PRO A 394 -2.59 -1.38 11.64
CA PRO A 394 -1.89 -0.12 11.66
C PRO A 394 -2.23 0.72 12.89
N TRP A 395 -1.23 1.35 13.47
CA TRP A 395 -1.35 2.22 14.64
C TRP A 395 -2.40 3.34 14.49
N ARG A 396 -2.51 3.89 13.29
CA ARG A 396 -3.52 4.90 12.96
C ARG A 396 -4.97 4.41 13.07
N ASP A 397 -5.23 3.12 12.82
CA ASP A 397 -6.60 2.57 12.91
C ASP A 397 -7.09 2.63 14.37
N TRP A 398 -6.20 2.43 15.33
CA TRP A 398 -6.49 2.67 16.73
C TRP A 398 -6.78 4.16 17.02
N ALA A 399 -5.99 5.09 16.49
CA ALA A 399 -6.27 6.53 16.64
C ALA A 399 -7.62 6.91 16.06
N ILE A 400 -7.93 6.45 14.84
CA ILE A 400 -9.22 6.69 14.17
C ILE A 400 -10.38 6.10 14.98
N TYR A 401 -10.23 4.87 15.50
CA TYR A 401 -11.25 4.23 16.35
C TYR A 401 -11.60 5.11 17.57
N MET A 402 -10.60 5.61 18.29
CA MET A 402 -10.83 6.52 19.42
C MET A 402 -11.43 7.85 18.96
N ALA A 403 -10.93 8.42 17.86
CA ALA A 403 -11.41 9.67 17.31
C ALA A 403 -12.88 9.60 16.87
N ASP A 404 -13.31 8.48 16.28
CA ASP A 404 -14.69 8.25 15.87
C ASP A 404 -15.60 8.06 17.08
N MET A 405 -15.16 7.26 18.05
CA MET A 405 -15.95 6.96 19.25
C MET A 405 -16.26 8.22 20.07
N TYR A 406 -15.32 9.17 20.11
CA TYR A 406 -15.44 10.38 20.94
C TYR A 406 -15.61 11.67 20.13
N ASN A 407 -15.93 11.57 18.84
CA ASN A 407 -16.17 12.72 17.96
C ASN A 407 -15.04 13.75 18.00
N PHE A 408 -13.79 13.29 17.82
CA PHE A 408 -12.61 14.15 17.82
C PHE A 408 -12.77 15.31 16.82
N PRO A 409 -12.63 16.59 17.26
CA PRO A 409 -13.10 17.74 16.47
C PRO A 409 -12.09 18.31 15.47
N LEU A 410 -10.82 17.89 15.52
CA LEU A 410 -9.77 18.46 14.66
C LEU A 410 -9.73 17.80 13.28
N SER A 411 -8.85 18.31 12.41
CA SER A 411 -8.77 17.87 11.01
C SER A 411 -8.50 16.36 10.86
N ALA A 412 -8.83 15.82 9.68
CA ALA A 412 -8.66 14.40 9.37
C ALA A 412 -7.23 13.89 9.63
N PHE A 413 -6.21 14.69 9.37
CA PHE A 413 -4.81 14.35 9.63
C PHE A 413 -4.53 14.08 11.11
N TYR A 414 -5.08 14.90 12.01
CA TYR A 414 -4.87 14.74 13.45
C TYR A 414 -5.63 13.55 14.05
N ARG A 415 -6.70 13.07 13.39
CA ARG A 415 -7.44 11.86 13.79
C ARG A 415 -6.61 10.57 13.68
N GLU A 416 -5.53 10.60 12.93
CA GLU A 416 -4.60 9.47 12.75
C GLU A 416 -3.45 9.49 13.78
N SER A 417 -3.38 10.50 14.63
CA SER A 417 -2.31 10.70 15.63
C SER A 417 -2.75 10.26 17.02
N ILE A 418 -2.19 9.15 17.52
CA ILE A 418 -2.45 8.65 18.87
C ILE A 418 -2.22 9.73 19.93
N PRO A 419 -1.07 10.43 19.98
CA PRO A 419 -0.84 11.41 21.03
C PRO A 419 -1.90 12.49 21.09
N GLN A 420 -2.37 12.97 19.93
CA GLN A 420 -3.34 14.06 19.88
C GLN A 420 -4.75 13.59 20.24
N VAL A 421 -5.18 12.44 19.74
CA VAL A 421 -6.49 11.87 20.09
C VAL A 421 -6.53 11.45 21.55
N ALA A 422 -5.46 10.85 22.06
CA ALA A 422 -5.35 10.49 23.48
C ALA A 422 -5.36 11.71 24.39
N GLN A 423 -4.69 12.80 24.00
CA GLN A 423 -4.73 14.08 24.73
C GLN A 423 -6.14 14.65 24.79
N TYR A 424 -6.87 14.62 23.68
CA TYR A 424 -8.26 15.06 23.64
C TYR A 424 -9.16 14.23 24.58
N LEU A 425 -8.99 12.88 24.57
CA LEU A 425 -9.73 12.01 25.47
C LEU A 425 -9.40 12.31 26.93
N LEU A 426 -8.13 12.47 27.27
CA LEU A 426 -7.71 12.78 28.63
C LEU A 426 -8.37 14.06 29.17
N ILE A 427 -8.45 15.12 28.33
CA ILE A 427 -9.01 16.42 28.73
C ILE A 427 -10.55 16.38 28.82
N ASN A 428 -11.22 15.70 27.89
CA ASN A 428 -12.68 15.71 27.78
C ASN A 428 -13.36 14.57 28.57
N GLN A 429 -12.60 13.55 28.93
CA GLN A 429 -13.02 12.41 29.74
C GLN A 429 -12.08 12.31 30.95
N ASP A 430 -11.36 11.21 31.06
CA ASP A 430 -10.35 10.98 32.10
C ASP A 430 -9.34 9.91 31.66
N LEU A 431 -8.31 9.72 32.47
CA LEU A 431 -7.25 8.75 32.21
C LEU A 431 -7.76 7.29 32.19
N ASN A 432 -8.73 6.96 33.06
CA ASN A 432 -9.30 5.61 33.11
C ASN A 432 -10.06 5.28 31.84
N THR A 433 -10.81 6.25 31.31
CA THR A 433 -11.51 6.12 30.04
C THR A 433 -10.52 5.88 28.89
N LEU A 434 -9.42 6.65 28.82
CA LEU A 434 -8.39 6.48 27.82
C LEU A 434 -7.79 5.06 27.87
N PHE A 435 -7.43 4.56 29.05
CA PHE A 435 -6.90 3.21 29.22
C PHE A 435 -7.93 2.13 28.87
N SER A 436 -9.18 2.29 29.33
CA SER A 436 -10.24 1.32 29.05
C SER A 436 -10.47 1.17 27.55
N VAL A 437 -10.58 2.28 26.82
CA VAL A 437 -10.80 2.27 25.36
C VAL A 437 -9.60 1.67 24.63
N THR A 438 -8.39 1.96 25.07
CA THR A 438 -7.15 1.39 24.53
C THR A 438 -7.13 -0.13 24.70
N MET A 439 -7.36 -0.62 25.93
CA MET A 439 -7.37 -2.04 26.24
C MET A 439 -8.49 -2.78 25.50
N ASP A 440 -9.65 -2.16 25.38
CA ASP A 440 -10.78 -2.72 24.63
C ASP A 440 -10.51 -2.83 23.14
N TYR A 441 -9.90 -1.82 22.54
CA TYR A 441 -9.50 -1.87 21.13
C TYR A 441 -8.50 -3.01 20.88
N PHE A 442 -7.47 -3.12 21.71
CA PHE A 442 -6.44 -4.15 21.57
C PHE A 442 -7.06 -5.55 21.71
N ARG A 443 -7.89 -5.75 22.76
CA ARG A 443 -8.56 -7.02 23.01
C ARG A 443 -9.46 -7.41 21.83
N LYS A 444 -10.38 -6.55 21.44
CA LYS A 444 -11.34 -6.82 20.36
C LYS A 444 -10.64 -7.08 19.03
N THR A 445 -9.60 -6.33 18.72
CA THR A 445 -8.85 -6.49 17.47
C THR A 445 -8.09 -7.82 17.45
N ALA A 446 -7.38 -8.15 18.52
CA ALA A 446 -6.66 -9.42 18.63
C ALA A 446 -7.62 -10.63 18.61
N GLN A 447 -8.73 -10.56 19.35
CA GLN A 447 -9.77 -11.61 19.33
C GLN A 447 -10.38 -11.79 17.94
N SER A 448 -10.71 -10.69 17.24
CA SER A 448 -11.27 -10.72 15.89
C SER A 448 -10.35 -11.42 14.88
N ARG A 449 -9.04 -11.18 14.97
CA ARG A 449 -8.05 -11.71 14.03
C ARG A 449 -7.60 -13.14 14.36
N PHE A 450 -7.63 -13.51 15.62
CA PHE A 450 -7.09 -14.79 16.11
C PHE A 450 -8.14 -15.67 16.81
N SER A 451 -9.43 -15.46 16.51
CA SER A 451 -10.54 -16.23 17.11
C SER A 451 -10.44 -17.74 16.88
N ASP A 452 -9.85 -18.18 15.77
CA ASP A 452 -9.72 -19.59 15.43
C ASP A 452 -8.86 -20.36 16.46
N GLY A 453 -9.51 -21.30 17.16
CA GLY A 453 -8.91 -22.11 18.21
C GLY A 453 -8.69 -21.36 19.53
N MET A 454 -9.16 -20.12 19.68
CA MET A 454 -9.13 -19.39 20.95
C MET A 454 -10.17 -19.95 21.93
N SER A 455 -9.82 -20.07 23.21
CA SER A 455 -10.74 -20.56 24.23
C SER A 455 -11.89 -19.57 24.49
N LYS A 456 -13.01 -20.07 25.06
CA LYS A 456 -14.16 -19.20 25.37
C LYS A 456 -13.82 -18.11 26.38
N GLU A 457 -12.91 -18.41 27.31
CA GLU A 457 -12.42 -17.48 28.34
C GLU A 457 -11.64 -16.33 27.68
N LEU A 458 -10.81 -16.62 26.68
CA LEU A 458 -10.05 -15.61 25.95
C LEU A 458 -10.92 -14.83 24.93
N LEU A 459 -12.06 -15.37 24.52
CA LEU A 459 -13.02 -14.68 23.67
C LEU A 459 -14.00 -13.80 24.47
N ALA A 460 -13.99 -13.89 25.79
CA ALA A 460 -14.86 -13.08 26.63
C ALA A 460 -14.54 -11.58 26.50
N PRO A 461 -15.55 -10.69 26.58
CA PRO A 461 -15.33 -9.24 26.45
C PRO A 461 -14.41 -8.66 27.52
N ASP A 462 -14.33 -9.31 28.69
CA ASP A 462 -13.52 -8.95 29.85
C ASP A 462 -12.26 -9.83 30.00
N ALA A 463 -11.91 -10.60 28.96
CA ALA A 463 -10.71 -11.45 28.98
C ALA A 463 -9.46 -10.61 29.32
N ASP A 464 -8.53 -11.25 30.04
CA ASP A 464 -7.23 -10.64 30.29
C ASP A 464 -6.52 -10.30 28.98
N LEU A 465 -6.25 -9.02 28.75
CA LEU A 465 -5.62 -8.53 27.53
C LEU A 465 -4.26 -9.16 27.30
N GLN A 466 -3.46 -9.31 28.37
CA GLN A 466 -2.13 -9.91 28.28
C GLN A 466 -2.22 -11.35 27.76
N ALA A 467 -3.14 -12.15 28.29
CA ALA A 467 -3.36 -13.53 27.85
C ALA A 467 -3.83 -13.61 26.39
N VAL A 468 -4.68 -12.66 25.95
CA VAL A 468 -5.13 -12.55 24.54
C VAL A 468 -3.96 -12.22 23.62
N MET A 469 -3.10 -11.25 23.99
CA MET A 469 -1.91 -10.87 23.21
C MET A 469 -0.89 -12.01 23.14
N THR A 470 -0.63 -12.68 24.25
CA THR A 470 0.25 -13.86 24.31
C THR A 470 -0.24 -14.98 23.37
N TYR A 471 -1.54 -15.28 23.40
CA TYR A 471 -2.14 -16.26 22.48
C TYR A 471 -1.97 -15.86 21.00
N ALA A 472 -2.26 -14.62 20.67
CA ALA A 472 -2.12 -14.12 19.31
C ALA A 472 -0.64 -14.19 18.82
N GLY A 473 0.31 -13.79 19.67
CA GLY A 473 1.74 -13.91 19.40
C GLY A 473 2.20 -15.36 19.23
N GLU A 474 1.70 -16.29 20.06
CA GLU A 474 2.01 -17.72 19.94
C GLU A 474 1.48 -18.31 18.61
N LYS A 475 0.26 -17.94 18.22
CA LYS A 475 -0.31 -18.34 16.92
C LYS A 475 0.53 -17.84 15.75
N LEU A 476 0.97 -16.59 15.77
CA LEU A 476 1.84 -16.02 14.74
C LEU A 476 3.17 -16.77 14.67
N ARG A 477 3.86 -16.98 15.79
CA ARG A 477 5.13 -17.71 15.85
C ARG A 477 5.02 -19.15 15.34
N LYS A 478 3.86 -19.80 15.55
CA LYS A 478 3.60 -21.15 15.02
C LYS A 478 3.33 -21.18 13.52
N SER A 479 2.71 -20.12 12.98
CA SER A 479 2.33 -20.05 11.56
C SER A 479 3.43 -19.51 10.66
N ASP A 480 4.31 -18.66 11.18
CA ASP A 480 5.38 -18.01 10.42
C ASP A 480 6.76 -18.22 11.09
N PRO A 481 7.65 -19.03 10.50
CA PRO A 481 9.01 -19.21 11.02
C PRO A 481 9.87 -17.94 10.97
N ASN A 482 9.46 -16.92 10.25
CA ASN A 482 10.08 -15.60 10.18
C ASN A 482 9.31 -14.53 10.97
N GLU A 483 8.44 -14.93 11.90
CA GLU A 483 7.77 -13.98 12.79
C GLU A 483 8.80 -13.09 13.50
N GLN A 484 8.52 -11.80 13.54
CA GLN A 484 9.49 -10.76 13.88
C GLN A 484 10.13 -10.93 15.27
N HIS A 485 9.30 -11.20 16.31
CA HIS A 485 9.81 -11.40 17.68
C HIS A 485 10.57 -12.71 17.81
N GLN A 486 10.14 -13.77 17.10
CA GLN A 486 10.84 -15.06 17.06
C GLN A 486 12.21 -14.93 16.42
N VAL A 487 12.33 -14.20 15.30
CA VAL A 487 13.62 -13.93 14.66
C VAL A 487 14.52 -13.14 15.61
N LEU A 488 14.02 -12.08 16.25
CA LEU A 488 14.78 -11.29 17.22
C LEU A 488 15.24 -12.12 18.41
N ALA A 489 14.39 -12.98 18.97
CA ALA A 489 14.76 -13.88 20.08
C ALA A 489 15.87 -14.86 19.68
N SER A 490 15.86 -15.33 18.41
CA SER A 490 16.90 -16.23 17.88
C SER A 490 18.29 -15.60 17.82
N LEU A 491 18.39 -14.27 17.78
CA LEU A 491 19.65 -13.52 17.77
C LEU A 491 20.40 -13.62 19.12
N LYS A 492 19.70 -13.97 20.19
CA LYS A 492 20.25 -14.12 21.55
C LYS A 492 21.08 -12.91 21.97
N LEU A 493 20.46 -11.72 21.91
CA LEU A 493 21.08 -10.46 22.31
C LEU A 493 20.86 -10.20 23.79
N PRO A 494 21.73 -9.44 24.47
CA PRO A 494 21.61 -9.19 25.91
C PRO A 494 20.55 -8.14 26.26
N ILE A 495 20.22 -7.21 25.35
CA ILE A 495 19.29 -6.10 25.61
C ILE A 495 18.39 -5.89 24.41
N TYR A 496 17.10 -5.77 24.69
CA TYR A 496 16.03 -5.35 23.77
C TYR A 496 15.35 -4.14 24.38
N ILE A 497 15.12 -3.11 23.59
CA ILE A 497 14.40 -1.90 24.01
C ILE A 497 13.08 -1.87 23.24
N THR A 498 11.98 -1.60 23.92
CA THR A 498 10.67 -1.51 23.27
C THR A 498 9.91 -0.26 23.71
N THR A 499 9.21 0.36 22.77
CA THR A 499 8.20 1.39 23.04
C THR A 499 6.80 0.78 23.14
N ASN A 500 6.69 -0.54 22.93
CA ASN A 500 5.44 -1.28 23.00
C ASN A 500 5.15 -1.70 24.45
N ALA A 501 3.88 -1.74 24.80
CA ALA A 501 3.46 -1.97 26.19
C ALA A 501 3.09 -3.44 26.51
N ASP A 502 3.36 -4.37 25.60
CA ASP A 502 3.03 -5.82 25.70
C ASP A 502 4.22 -6.68 26.05
N ASN A 503 3.98 -8.00 26.24
CA ASN A 503 5.01 -9.02 26.53
C ASN A 503 5.42 -9.84 25.29
N LEU A 504 5.13 -9.43 24.07
CA LEU A 504 5.39 -10.26 22.89
C LEU A 504 6.88 -10.60 22.72
N MET A 505 7.78 -9.67 23.08
CA MET A 505 9.21 -9.92 23.03
C MET A 505 9.66 -10.88 24.13
N GLU A 506 9.18 -10.71 25.35
CA GLU A 506 9.44 -11.63 26.47
C GLU A 506 8.93 -13.03 26.16
N ASP A 507 7.69 -13.15 25.66
CA ASP A 507 7.08 -14.42 25.28
C ASP A 507 7.89 -15.16 24.21
N ALA A 508 8.42 -14.40 23.22
CA ALA A 508 9.29 -14.97 22.19
C ALA A 508 10.64 -15.42 22.76
N LEU A 509 11.22 -14.68 23.69
CA LEU A 509 12.46 -15.03 24.39
C LEU A 509 12.26 -16.29 25.26
N VAL A 510 11.17 -16.37 26.01
CA VAL A 510 10.82 -17.58 26.79
C VAL A 510 10.65 -18.78 25.85
N ALA A 511 9.96 -18.62 24.73
CA ALA A 511 9.82 -19.67 23.71
C ALA A 511 11.17 -20.10 23.10
N ALA A 512 12.15 -19.19 23.04
CA ALA A 512 13.52 -19.48 22.62
C ALA A 512 14.40 -20.10 23.72
N GLY A 513 13.84 -20.37 24.92
CA GLY A 513 14.51 -21.05 26.01
C GLY A 513 15.45 -20.19 26.85
N VAL A 514 15.19 -18.86 26.91
CA VAL A 514 15.95 -17.94 27.77
C VAL A 514 15.04 -17.33 28.85
N GLU A 515 15.62 -16.70 29.87
CA GLU A 515 14.91 -16.13 31.01
C GLU A 515 14.93 -14.59 30.93
N PRO A 516 14.05 -13.92 30.16
CA PRO A 516 14.06 -12.46 30.04
C PRO A 516 13.72 -11.80 31.38
N GLN A 517 14.33 -10.64 31.61
CA GLN A 517 14.00 -9.76 32.73
C GLN A 517 13.39 -8.48 32.15
N MET A 518 12.29 -8.03 32.76
CA MET A 518 11.57 -6.82 32.34
C MET A 518 11.94 -5.64 33.26
N GLU A 519 12.10 -4.46 32.67
CA GLU A 519 12.27 -3.19 33.38
C GLU A 519 11.45 -2.12 32.68
N ILE A 520 10.73 -1.30 33.45
CA ILE A 520 9.94 -0.18 32.94
C ILE A 520 10.67 1.13 33.22
N CYS A 521 10.77 2.01 32.24
CA CYS A 521 11.38 3.34 32.38
C CYS A 521 10.58 4.18 33.39
N PRO A 522 11.17 4.63 34.49
CA PRO A 522 10.48 5.46 35.50
C PRO A 522 10.45 6.94 35.07
N TRP A 523 9.85 7.25 33.92
CA TRP A 523 9.86 8.56 33.31
C TRP A 523 8.95 9.60 34.00
N SER A 524 8.04 9.15 34.88
CA SER A 524 7.08 9.99 35.59
C SER A 524 6.93 9.56 37.03
N ASP A 525 6.63 10.49 37.92
CA ASP A 525 6.33 10.26 39.34
C ASP A 525 4.91 9.71 39.58
N ARG A 526 4.08 9.52 38.50
CA ARG A 526 2.70 8.99 38.59
C ARG A 526 2.66 7.51 38.99
N PHE A 527 3.76 6.81 38.81
CA PHE A 527 3.86 5.38 39.14
C PHE A 527 5.22 5.04 39.76
N TYR A 528 5.27 3.92 40.48
CA TYR A 528 6.50 3.38 41.05
C TYR A 528 6.62 1.90 40.68
N THR A 529 7.79 1.51 40.21
CA THR A 529 8.19 0.13 40.00
C THR A 529 9.53 -0.12 40.69
N GLN A 530 9.67 -1.27 41.34
CA GLN A 530 10.96 -1.64 41.90
C GLN A 530 11.89 -2.02 40.73
N SER A 531 13.03 -1.36 40.65
CA SER A 531 14.00 -1.65 39.60
C SER A 531 14.71 -2.99 39.84
N ILE A 532 14.87 -3.76 38.77
CA ILE A 532 15.67 -5.02 38.82
C ILE A 532 17.15 -4.73 39.07
N PHE A 533 17.59 -3.50 38.93
CA PHE A 533 18.96 -3.05 39.18
C PHE A 533 19.22 -2.66 40.65
N ASP A 534 18.18 -2.49 41.48
CA ASP A 534 18.33 -2.06 42.88
C ASP A 534 19.17 -3.00 43.73
N GLY A 535 19.17 -4.29 43.43
CA GLY A 535 19.99 -5.31 44.08
C GLY A 535 21.45 -5.33 43.65
N GLY A 536 21.86 -4.56 42.64
CA GLY A 536 23.22 -4.47 42.11
C GLY A 536 23.79 -5.73 41.43
N ASN A 537 23.04 -6.83 41.42
CA ASN A 537 23.49 -8.16 40.95
C ASN A 537 23.09 -8.48 39.52
N TYR A 538 22.14 -7.74 38.91
CA TYR A 538 21.67 -8.02 37.56
C TYR A 538 22.55 -7.36 36.51
N ASN A 539 23.03 -8.20 35.59
CA ASN A 539 23.73 -7.76 34.38
C ASN A 539 23.14 -8.51 33.19
N PRO A 540 22.58 -7.81 32.20
CA PRO A 540 21.98 -8.45 31.02
C PRO A 540 22.97 -9.35 30.28
N THR A 541 22.54 -10.59 30.00
CA THR A 541 23.28 -11.59 29.23
C THR A 541 22.37 -12.21 28.17
N PRO A 542 22.88 -12.91 27.15
CA PRO A 542 22.06 -13.64 26.19
C PRO A 542 21.14 -14.72 26.82
N GLN A 543 21.47 -15.24 28.00
CA GLN A 543 20.66 -16.24 28.73
C GLN A 543 19.61 -15.59 29.66
N LYS A 544 19.93 -14.38 30.16
CA LYS A 544 19.04 -13.56 30.98
C LYS A 544 18.99 -12.14 30.36
N PRO A 545 18.36 -12.01 29.18
CA PRO A 545 18.31 -10.72 28.49
C PRO A 545 17.38 -9.74 29.20
N LEU A 546 17.65 -8.45 29.03
CA LEU A 546 16.77 -7.38 29.45
C LEU A 546 15.82 -7.02 28.33
N VAL A 547 14.52 -6.94 28.62
CA VAL A 547 13.54 -6.20 27.82
C VAL A 547 13.21 -4.92 28.57
N TYR A 548 13.59 -3.78 27.98
CA TYR A 548 13.42 -2.47 28.58
C TYR A 548 12.25 -1.73 27.95
N HIS A 549 11.15 -1.57 28.70
CA HIS A 549 9.94 -0.88 28.27
C HIS A 549 10.09 0.63 28.44
N LEU A 550 10.39 1.33 27.35
CA LEU A 550 10.69 2.73 27.37
C LEU A 550 9.45 3.60 27.58
N PHE A 551 8.32 3.23 26.97
CA PHE A 551 7.04 3.95 27.02
C PHE A 551 5.99 3.25 27.89
N GLY A 552 6.43 2.51 28.90
CA GLY A 552 5.56 1.86 29.85
C GLY A 552 5.08 0.49 29.42
N HIS A 553 4.23 -0.13 30.27
CA HIS A 553 3.76 -1.50 30.10
C HIS A 553 2.30 -1.66 30.56
N LEU A 554 1.53 -2.55 29.91
CA LEU A 554 0.11 -2.83 30.20
C LEU A 554 -0.16 -3.27 31.65
N SER A 555 0.81 -3.93 32.31
CA SER A 555 0.67 -4.30 33.71
C SER A 555 0.73 -3.10 34.69
N VAL A 556 1.21 -1.94 34.23
CA VAL A 556 1.30 -0.68 34.96
C VAL A 556 0.78 0.43 34.07
N PRO A 557 -0.56 0.56 33.89
CA PRO A 557 -1.16 1.50 32.91
C PRO A 557 -0.67 2.94 33.05
N ASP A 558 -0.45 3.42 34.28
CA ASP A 558 0.06 4.77 34.55
C ASP A 558 1.47 5.02 34.03
N SER A 559 2.19 3.95 33.64
CA SER A 559 3.52 4.05 33.01
C SER A 559 3.47 4.32 31.52
N MET A 560 2.30 4.16 30.87
CA MET A 560 2.18 4.27 29.42
C MET A 560 2.31 5.71 28.95
N VAL A 561 3.09 5.93 27.88
CA VAL A 561 3.24 7.22 27.20
C VAL A 561 2.27 7.23 26.03
N LEU A 562 1.14 7.90 26.18
CA LEU A 562 0.05 7.92 25.19
C LEU A 562 -0.30 9.33 24.71
N THR A 563 -0.33 10.32 25.60
CA THR A 563 -0.75 11.67 25.29
C THR A 563 0.40 12.57 24.85
N GLU A 564 0.11 13.72 24.23
CA GLU A 564 1.13 14.71 23.91
C GLU A 564 1.90 15.16 25.17
N ASP A 565 1.19 15.38 26.27
CA ASP A 565 1.81 15.77 27.55
C ASP A 565 2.73 14.67 28.07
N ASP A 566 2.38 13.39 27.94
CA ASP A 566 3.24 12.27 28.31
C ASP A 566 4.56 12.28 27.51
N TYR A 567 4.48 12.52 26.20
CA TYR A 567 5.69 12.63 25.36
C TYR A 567 6.58 13.82 25.77
N PHE A 568 5.98 14.96 26.13
CA PHE A 568 6.74 16.11 26.60
C PHE A 568 7.36 15.84 27.99
N ASP A 569 6.62 15.23 28.89
CA ASP A 569 7.13 14.88 30.24
C ASP A 569 8.23 13.83 30.14
N PHE A 570 8.06 12.81 29.29
CA PHE A 570 9.12 11.84 28.99
C PHE A 570 10.38 12.55 28.48
N LEU A 571 10.28 13.42 27.47
CA LEU A 571 11.40 14.17 26.91
C LEU A 571 12.11 15.01 27.99
N ARG A 572 11.33 15.74 28.79
CA ARG A 572 11.85 16.56 29.89
C ARG A 572 12.56 15.68 30.94
N GLY A 573 11.93 14.59 31.35
CA GLY A 573 12.49 13.66 32.34
C GLY A 573 13.85 13.11 31.90
N VAL A 574 13.91 12.51 30.71
CA VAL A 574 15.11 11.85 30.17
C VAL A 574 16.24 12.86 29.89
N THR A 575 15.92 14.11 29.47
CA THR A 575 16.93 15.12 29.20
C THR A 575 17.46 15.79 30.47
N SER A 576 16.60 15.98 31.47
CA SER A 576 16.97 16.62 32.76
C SER A 576 17.66 15.65 33.72
N ASN A 577 17.28 14.38 33.71
CA ASN A 577 17.83 13.37 34.59
C ASN A 577 18.31 12.14 33.81
N LYS A 578 19.59 12.12 33.50
CA LYS A 578 20.20 11.00 32.75
C LYS A 578 20.14 9.66 33.50
N ASP A 579 19.94 9.68 34.82
CA ASP A 579 19.91 8.48 35.65
C ASP A 579 18.55 7.75 35.60
N LEU A 580 17.50 8.36 35.00
CA LEU A 580 16.26 7.70 34.69
C LEU A 580 16.45 6.47 33.77
N ILE A 581 17.47 6.50 32.92
CA ILE A 581 17.81 5.37 32.06
C ILE A 581 19.01 4.63 32.68
N PRO A 582 18.86 3.35 33.03
CA PRO A 582 19.92 2.58 33.65
C PRO A 582 21.22 2.64 32.86
N PRO A 583 22.40 2.72 33.52
CA PRO A 583 23.70 2.81 32.85
C PRO A 583 23.94 1.72 31.81
N ARG A 584 23.39 0.52 32.01
CA ARG A 584 23.51 -0.61 31.08
C ARG A 584 22.72 -0.35 29.78
N VAL A 585 21.51 0.22 29.88
CA VAL A 585 20.68 0.59 28.74
C VAL A 585 21.33 1.76 27.98
N ARG A 586 21.82 2.79 28.69
CA ARG A 586 22.59 3.88 28.07
C ARG A 586 23.81 3.35 27.32
N SER A 587 24.55 2.43 27.92
CA SER A 587 25.71 1.80 27.27
C SER A 587 25.30 1.04 26.01
N ALA A 588 24.17 0.32 26.03
CA ALA A 588 23.65 -0.40 24.87
C ALA A 588 23.29 0.54 23.71
N LEU A 589 22.73 1.71 24.02
CA LEU A 589 22.41 2.73 23.00
C LEU A 589 23.68 3.44 22.47
N THR A 590 24.76 3.46 23.25
CA THR A 590 25.92 4.29 22.94
C THR A 590 27.14 3.50 22.46
N ASN A 591 27.26 2.24 22.87
CA ASN A 591 28.44 1.40 22.63
C ASN A 591 28.09 0.13 21.86
N ALA A 592 26.95 0.10 21.16
CA ALA A 592 26.53 -0.98 20.28
C ALA A 592 25.88 -0.40 19.02
N SER A 593 25.80 -1.20 17.98
CA SER A 593 24.95 -0.90 16.84
C SER A 593 23.48 -0.90 17.27
N THR A 594 22.66 -0.03 16.71
CA THR A 594 21.23 -0.01 17.01
C THR A 594 20.40 -0.32 15.76
N MET A 595 19.22 -0.86 15.97
CA MET A 595 18.32 -1.27 14.91
C MET A 595 16.91 -0.84 15.28
N PHE A 596 16.40 0.19 14.58
CA PHE A 596 15.06 0.76 14.78
C PHE A 596 14.06 0.02 13.91
N LEU A 597 13.16 -0.74 14.51
CA LEU A 597 12.16 -1.59 13.85
C LEU A 597 10.76 -1.13 14.20
N GLY A 598 9.88 -1.03 13.20
CA GLY A 598 8.47 -0.68 13.44
C GLY A 598 8.23 0.80 13.76
N PHE A 599 9.16 1.68 13.42
CA PHE A 599 8.98 3.13 13.52
C PHE A 599 8.66 3.74 12.17
N GLN A 600 7.91 4.83 12.20
CA GLN A 600 7.84 5.77 11.08
C GLN A 600 8.86 6.87 11.34
N LEU A 601 9.95 6.87 10.58
CA LEU A 601 11.11 7.74 10.82
C LEU A 601 10.81 9.22 10.54
N ASP A 602 9.74 9.51 9.80
CA ASP A 602 9.23 10.85 9.52
C ASP A 602 8.31 11.40 10.64
N ASP A 603 7.80 10.55 11.53
CA ASP A 603 6.93 10.96 12.62
C ASP A 603 7.70 11.70 13.73
N TRP A 604 7.08 12.75 14.28
CA TRP A 604 7.72 13.52 15.33
C TRP A 604 7.87 12.77 16.67
N PRO A 605 7.00 11.83 17.10
CA PRO A 605 7.27 11.00 18.27
C PRO A 605 8.58 10.22 18.17
N PHE A 606 8.87 9.63 16.99
CA PHE A 606 10.14 8.98 16.75
C PHE A 606 11.32 9.96 16.82
N ARG A 607 11.19 11.15 16.23
CA ARG A 607 12.25 12.16 16.26
C ARG A 607 12.56 12.66 17.66
N ILE A 608 11.53 12.86 18.51
CA ILE A 608 11.73 13.19 19.92
C ILE A 608 12.49 12.07 20.62
N PHE A 609 12.03 10.84 20.50
CA PHE A 609 12.72 9.69 21.05
C PHE A 609 14.17 9.61 20.56
N PHE A 610 14.39 9.72 19.25
CA PHE A 610 15.73 9.65 18.65
C PHE A 610 16.66 10.74 19.18
N HIS A 611 16.19 11.98 19.24
CA HIS A 611 16.98 13.10 19.78
C HIS A 611 17.25 13.00 21.29
N SER A 612 16.30 12.46 22.06
CA SER A 612 16.44 12.29 23.51
C SER A 612 17.46 11.20 23.86
N MET A 613 17.44 10.12 23.08
CA MET A 613 18.20 8.90 23.39
C MET A 613 19.52 8.81 22.62
N MET A 614 19.56 9.34 21.41
CA MET A 614 20.66 9.22 20.48
C MET A 614 21.24 10.61 20.20
N ASN A 615 21.97 11.19 21.16
CA ASN A 615 22.59 12.50 20.99
C ASN A 615 23.46 12.53 19.71
N PRO A 616 23.13 13.35 18.67
CA PRO A 616 23.84 13.39 17.40
C PRO A 616 25.33 13.69 17.50
N GLU A 617 25.74 14.54 18.46
CA GLU A 617 27.14 14.84 18.69
C GLU A 617 27.93 13.62 19.21
N THR A 618 27.28 12.80 20.02
CA THR A 618 27.86 11.56 20.53
C THR A 618 27.93 10.48 19.47
N LEU A 619 26.98 10.45 18.52
CA LEU A 619 26.98 9.51 17.40
C LEU A 619 28.13 9.77 16.42
N LYS A 620 28.43 11.03 16.11
CA LYS A 620 29.60 11.40 15.26
C LYS A 620 30.93 10.92 15.82
N MET A 621 31.09 10.88 17.15
CA MET A 621 32.27 10.32 17.80
C MET A 621 32.35 8.79 17.72
N ARG A 622 31.30 8.12 17.20
CA ARG A 622 31.07 6.67 17.25
C ARG A 622 30.93 6.02 15.89
N ALA A 623 31.54 6.58 14.85
CA ALA A 623 31.59 5.99 13.49
C ALA A 623 32.03 4.49 13.44
N ARG A 624 32.29 3.89 14.60
CA ARG A 624 32.62 2.48 14.78
C ARG A 624 31.40 1.56 14.72
N TYR A 625 30.19 2.05 15.03
CA TYR A 625 28.96 1.30 15.09
C TYR A 625 28.03 1.66 13.97
N SER A 626 27.28 0.71 13.46
CA SER A 626 26.29 0.94 12.41
C SER A 626 24.89 1.06 13.02
N HIS A 627 24.23 2.17 12.76
CA HIS A 627 22.84 2.38 13.16
C HIS A 627 21.93 2.24 11.96
N ILE A 628 20.79 1.54 12.13
CA ILE A 628 19.89 1.21 11.04
C ILE A 628 18.47 1.58 11.41
N GLY A 629 17.82 2.33 10.53
CA GLY A 629 16.38 2.55 10.55
C GLY A 629 15.70 1.68 9.49
N VAL A 630 14.60 1.03 9.84
CA VAL A 630 13.81 0.22 8.91
C VAL A 630 12.46 0.87 8.70
N GLN A 631 12.16 1.24 7.45
CA GLN A 631 10.90 1.88 7.08
C GLN A 631 10.41 1.39 5.73
N VAL A 632 9.11 1.14 5.64
CA VAL A 632 8.41 0.95 4.36
C VAL A 632 8.44 2.26 3.56
N GLU A 633 8.32 2.16 2.24
CA GLU A 633 8.18 3.34 1.38
C GLU A 633 7.11 4.29 1.92
N LEU A 634 7.39 5.58 1.85
CA LEU A 634 6.53 6.62 2.41
C LEU A 634 5.14 6.62 1.77
N ASP A 635 4.12 6.77 2.57
CA ASP A 635 2.73 6.80 2.14
C ASP A 635 2.47 7.99 1.21
N GLU A 636 2.11 7.71 -0.05
CA GLU A 636 1.83 8.73 -1.07
C GLU A 636 0.61 9.61 -0.72
N THR A 637 -0.25 9.14 0.17
CA THR A 637 -1.41 9.95 0.61
C THR A 637 -1.02 11.01 1.62
N ARG A 638 0.08 10.81 2.37
CA ARG A 638 0.59 11.72 3.39
C ARG A 638 1.70 12.64 2.89
N ASN A 639 2.38 12.24 1.82
CA ASN A 639 3.52 12.96 1.28
C ASN A 639 3.19 13.55 -0.09
N ILE A 640 3.51 14.82 -0.29
CA ILE A 640 3.35 15.51 -1.58
C ILE A 640 4.24 14.83 -2.63
N SER A 641 5.46 14.47 -2.23
CA SER A 641 6.40 13.71 -3.06
C SER A 641 7.15 12.68 -2.19
N ALA A 642 6.78 11.40 -2.31
CA ALA A 642 7.41 10.31 -1.58
C ALA A 642 8.93 10.21 -1.88
N LYS A 643 9.35 10.41 -3.13
CA LYS A 643 10.75 10.39 -3.55
C LYS A 643 11.59 11.48 -2.86
N ARG A 644 11.07 12.72 -2.77
CA ARG A 644 11.77 13.83 -2.11
C ARG A 644 11.81 13.67 -0.60
N ALA A 645 10.71 13.21 -0.02
CA ALA A 645 10.64 12.91 1.41
C ALA A 645 11.63 11.80 1.78
N ARG A 646 11.78 10.78 0.95
CA ARG A 646 12.78 9.73 1.10
C ARG A 646 14.21 10.28 1.09
N LYS A 647 14.60 11.05 0.06
CA LYS A 647 15.93 11.71 -0.01
C LYS A 647 16.18 12.63 1.18
N TYR A 648 15.13 13.32 1.64
CA TYR A 648 15.23 14.16 2.85
C TYR A 648 15.54 13.32 4.09
N LEU A 649 14.83 12.20 4.29
CA LEU A 649 15.07 11.31 5.45
C LEU A 649 16.46 10.68 5.39
N GLU A 650 16.88 10.18 4.23
CA GLU A 650 18.23 9.65 4.04
C GLU A 650 19.29 10.68 4.47
N LYS A 651 19.19 11.90 3.94
CA LYS A 651 20.12 12.98 4.29
C LYS A 651 20.04 13.39 5.76
N TYR A 652 18.82 13.41 6.33
CA TYR A 652 18.62 13.77 7.73
C TYR A 652 19.28 12.75 8.66
N PHE A 653 19.08 11.46 8.41
CA PHE A 653 19.62 10.38 9.24
C PHE A 653 21.10 10.07 8.95
N ASP A 654 21.60 10.33 7.75
CA ASP A 654 23.01 10.21 7.41
C ASP A 654 23.88 11.11 8.31
N THR A 655 23.39 12.28 8.68
CA THR A 655 24.08 13.17 9.64
C THR A 655 24.27 12.53 11.03
N SER A 656 23.53 11.49 11.34
CA SER A 656 23.57 10.73 12.60
C SER A 656 24.07 9.31 12.42
N GLU A 657 24.73 9.00 11.30
CA GLU A 657 25.29 7.68 10.95
C GLU A 657 24.20 6.56 10.94
N VAL A 658 22.94 6.91 10.69
CA VAL A 658 21.82 5.95 10.55
C VAL A 658 21.55 5.72 9.08
N THR A 659 21.74 4.48 8.64
CA THR A 659 21.39 4.04 7.29
C THR A 659 19.97 3.48 7.26
N ILE A 660 19.16 3.90 6.30
CA ILE A 660 17.77 3.42 6.18
C ILE A 660 17.72 2.18 5.29
N PHE A 661 17.10 1.12 5.81
CA PHE A 661 16.63 -0.02 5.01
C PHE A 661 15.20 0.25 4.57
N TRP A 662 14.98 0.38 3.28
CA TRP A 662 13.66 0.59 2.72
C TRP A 662 12.93 -0.74 2.56
N GLY A 663 12.01 -1.00 3.46
CA GLY A 663 11.23 -2.23 3.56
C GLY A 663 10.53 -2.34 4.91
N SER A 664 9.71 -3.35 5.09
CA SER A 664 9.08 -3.64 6.38
C SER A 664 10.08 -4.23 7.37
N SER A 665 9.76 -4.16 8.66
CA SER A 665 10.52 -4.86 9.70
C SER A 665 10.56 -6.36 9.46
N SER A 666 9.47 -6.94 8.92
CA SER A 666 9.41 -8.35 8.53
C SER A 666 10.36 -8.66 7.37
N ASP A 667 10.43 -7.81 6.33
CA ASP A 667 11.37 -8.00 5.22
C ASP A 667 12.82 -7.98 5.70
N PHE A 668 13.15 -6.97 6.51
CA PHE A 668 14.48 -6.82 7.07
C PHE A 668 14.90 -8.00 7.93
N LEU A 669 14.03 -8.42 8.86
CA LEU A 669 14.31 -9.54 9.76
C LEU A 669 14.36 -10.88 9.04
N THR A 670 13.53 -11.09 8.02
CA THR A 670 13.58 -12.29 7.16
C THR A 670 14.93 -12.35 6.44
N GLU A 671 15.38 -11.26 5.84
CA GLU A 671 16.67 -11.22 5.16
C GLU A 671 17.85 -11.38 6.15
N LEU A 672 17.78 -10.74 7.31
CA LEU A 672 18.78 -10.90 8.37
C LEU A 672 18.85 -12.36 8.85
N ASN A 673 17.70 -13.02 9.06
CA ASN A 673 17.63 -14.43 9.46
C ASN A 673 18.27 -15.35 8.40
N ASN A 674 18.02 -15.10 7.13
CA ASN A 674 18.62 -15.87 6.03
C ASN A 674 20.16 -15.73 5.99
N ARG A 675 20.69 -14.54 6.29
CA ARG A 675 22.13 -14.25 6.28
C ARG A 675 22.87 -14.75 7.51
N ILE A 676 22.18 -14.95 8.63
CA ILE A 676 22.78 -15.45 9.89
C ILE A 676 22.75 -16.98 9.95
N LYS A 677 21.74 -17.62 9.38
CA LYS A 677 21.71 -19.08 9.26
C LYS A 677 22.86 -19.53 8.36
N PRO A 678 23.71 -20.48 8.79
CA PRO A 678 24.72 -21.03 7.89
C PRO A 678 24.02 -21.59 6.65
N ALA A 679 24.59 -21.34 5.47
CA ALA A 679 24.14 -21.99 4.24
C ALA A 679 24.13 -23.50 4.49
N ALA A 680 22.93 -24.12 4.37
CA ALA A 680 22.73 -25.55 4.61
C ALA A 680 23.49 -26.39 3.57
#